data_760299c52cd3fae6bb27a865dd604cc8
#
_entry.id   760299c52cd3fae6bb27a865dd604cc8
#
_cell.length_a   1.000
_cell.length_b   1.000
_cell.length_c   1.000
_cell.angle_alpha   90.00
_cell.angle_beta   90.00
_cell.angle_gamma   90.00
#
_symmetry.space_group_name_H-M   'P 1'
#
loop_
_entity.id
_entity.type
_entity.pdbx_description
1 polymer ?
#
loop_
_entity_poly.entity_id
_entity_poly.type
_entity_poly.pdbx_seq_one_letter_code
_entity_poly.pdbx_strand_id
1 'polypeptide(L)'
;MLDKYNPAEIESKHYQNWEEQGYFQPDMDLTKPSFSIQLPPPNVTGTLHMGHAFNQTIMDGLTRYYRMKGCNTAWIPGTDHAGIATQIVVERQLAAQNVSRHDLGREKFLEKVWEWKEVSGGTITQQMRRVGCSADWTREYFTMDDVRAETVTEVFVRLFEQGLIYRGKRLVNWDPVLGTAVSDLEVESVEEQGSMWHIRYPLADNPAEAVIVATTRPETLLGDVAVAVNPEDERYTHLIGKELILPLTGRTIPVIADEYVEKDFGTGCVKITPAHDFNDYEVGKRHDMRLINVFDLEAKVLANAEVFNFKGEAQQGFALPEKYAGLDRFAARKQMVADLQEQGFLVEIKPHTLMTPKGDRTGSVIEPMLTSQWFVAMSATPNGGEPDSEFKGLSLADKAKKAVDSGAVRFIPENWVNTYNQWMNNIQDWCISRQLWWGHQIPAWYDNEGNVYVARNQEEAEKQAGKTGLTREEDVLDTWFSSALVPFSTLGWPSETDELKAFLPSNVLVTGYEIIFFWVARMIMMTTHFTGKVPFKDVYIHGIVRDHEGKKMSKSEGNVIDPVDLIDGIDLDKLLVKRTTGLRKPETAPKVEEATKKLFPEGIPSMGADALRFTMASYASLGRSVNFDFKRAEGYRNFCNKLWNATNFVLMNTEDKDCGQDEMQPLAFTFADQWIIGKLQQAEAAVAEAFETYRFDLAAQTLYEFVWNEYCDWYIELAKVQIQTGCPTTQRTTRRTLVRVLETILRLLHPIMPFITEELWQVVAPLANAKTADSIMLAAYPQADKEQIVQTAFDKMAALKDLVEEVRKLRGEMGIAPNVKAPLFVEGSAELEGLLKYLPSLTRLTEAKLVDSLPEAEDAPVAVCNGARLMLKVEIDKAAETARLSKEAEKLQKALDKLNAKLSKPGYTEKAPAHLVEKDKADLAELEDKMAKVQTQLAKLKD
;
A
#
# COMPACT_ATOMS: atom_id res chain seq x y z
N MET A 1 -16.53 28.46 23.41
CA MET A 1 -16.11 28.59 21.99
C MET A 1 -14.73 28.00 21.87
N LEU A 2 -14.49 27.16 20.85
CA LEU A 2 -13.17 26.54 20.62
C LEU A 2 -12.18 27.56 20.02
N ASP A 3 -10.91 27.44 20.36
CA ASP A 3 -9.84 28.17 19.71
C ASP A 3 -9.69 27.77 18.25
N LYS A 4 -8.73 28.35 17.53
CA LYS A 4 -8.45 27.95 16.15
C LYS A 4 -7.96 26.51 16.10
N TYR A 5 -8.41 25.74 15.12
CA TYR A 5 -7.97 24.36 14.92
C TYR A 5 -6.45 24.27 14.77
N ASN A 6 -5.83 23.51 15.66
CA ASN A 6 -4.38 23.25 15.66
C ASN A 6 -4.13 21.77 15.93
N PRO A 7 -3.85 20.96 14.90
CA PRO A 7 -3.64 19.52 15.06
C PRO A 7 -2.53 19.18 16.07
N ALA A 8 -1.44 19.96 16.07
CA ALA A 8 -0.29 19.70 16.94
C ALA A 8 -0.63 19.73 18.44
N GLU A 9 -1.58 20.57 18.84
CA GLU A 9 -2.00 20.67 20.26
C GLU A 9 -2.89 19.50 20.69
N ILE A 10 -3.68 18.96 19.77
CA ILE A 10 -4.67 17.91 20.09
C ILE A 10 -4.07 16.51 19.97
N GLU A 11 -3.26 16.23 18.96
CA GLU A 11 -2.81 14.89 18.63
C GLU A 11 -1.99 14.25 19.73
N SER A 12 -0.95 14.91 20.20
CA SER A 12 -0.07 14.38 21.25
C SER A 12 -0.80 14.21 22.58
N LYS A 13 -1.65 15.17 22.94
CA LYS A 13 -2.46 15.15 24.17
C LYS A 13 -3.38 13.93 24.20
N HIS A 14 -4.14 13.70 23.13
CA HIS A 14 -5.07 12.58 23.10
C HIS A 14 -4.39 11.24 22.99
N TYR A 15 -3.34 11.12 22.17
CA TYR A 15 -2.63 9.86 22.02
C TYR A 15 -2.01 9.41 23.35
N GLN A 16 -1.34 10.32 24.05
CA GLN A 16 -0.77 10.05 25.35
C GLN A 16 -1.84 9.59 26.34
N ASN A 17 -2.97 10.30 26.41
CA ASN A 17 -4.08 9.92 27.29
C ASN A 17 -4.62 8.53 26.96
N TRP A 18 -4.86 8.21 25.69
CA TRP A 18 -5.36 6.90 25.28
C TRP A 18 -4.42 5.76 25.67
N GLU A 19 -3.13 5.96 25.49
CA GLU A 19 -2.11 4.97 25.83
C GLU A 19 -2.00 4.78 27.35
N GLU A 20 -1.95 5.87 28.12
CA GLU A 20 -1.88 5.84 29.59
C GLU A 20 -3.12 5.20 30.23
N GLN A 21 -4.30 5.42 29.65
CA GLN A 21 -5.55 4.80 30.13
C GLN A 21 -5.72 3.33 29.70
N GLY A 22 -4.83 2.82 28.86
CA GLY A 22 -4.90 1.43 28.39
C GLY A 22 -6.04 1.15 27.41
N TYR A 23 -6.55 2.13 26.69
CA TYR A 23 -7.70 1.98 25.78
C TYR A 23 -7.39 1.09 24.58
N PHE A 24 -6.12 0.88 24.23
CA PHE A 24 -5.70 0.03 23.13
C PHE A 24 -5.64 -1.45 23.49
N GLN A 25 -5.68 -1.78 24.76
CA GLN A 25 -5.55 -3.14 25.25
C GLN A 25 -6.86 -3.90 25.08
N PRO A 26 -6.82 -5.19 24.67
CA PRO A 26 -7.99 -6.05 24.73
C PRO A 26 -8.42 -6.25 26.19
N ASP A 27 -9.72 -6.33 26.42
CA ASP A 27 -10.25 -6.59 27.77
C ASP A 27 -10.18 -8.06 28.17
N MET A 28 -9.81 -8.94 27.25
CA MET A 28 -9.72 -10.41 27.43
C MET A 28 -11.02 -11.08 27.91
N ASP A 29 -12.15 -10.45 27.68
CA ASP A 29 -13.44 -11.07 27.90
C ASP A 29 -13.79 -12.05 26.76
N LEU A 30 -13.55 -13.32 26.98
CA LEU A 30 -13.76 -14.39 26.01
C LEU A 30 -15.25 -14.62 25.67
N THR A 31 -16.18 -13.99 26.39
CA THR A 31 -17.61 -14.03 26.06
C THR A 31 -18.02 -13.05 24.97
N LYS A 32 -17.19 -12.04 24.72
CA LYS A 32 -17.41 -11.05 23.65
C LYS A 32 -16.89 -11.56 22.32
N PRO A 33 -17.46 -11.08 21.19
CA PRO A 33 -16.84 -11.30 19.89
C PRO A 33 -15.43 -10.71 19.87
N SER A 34 -14.49 -11.45 19.32
CA SER A 34 -13.11 -10.98 19.17
C SER A 34 -12.90 -10.39 17.79
N PHE A 35 -12.05 -9.37 17.73
CA PHE A 35 -11.49 -8.86 16.49
C PHE A 35 -9.98 -8.73 16.66
N SER A 36 -9.23 -9.38 15.79
CA SER A 36 -7.78 -9.22 15.74
C SER A 36 -7.32 -9.02 14.30
N ILE A 37 -6.21 -8.30 14.16
CA ILE A 37 -5.65 -7.92 12.88
C ILE A 37 -4.14 -8.15 12.89
N GLN A 38 -3.60 -8.65 11.79
CA GLN A 38 -2.18 -8.87 11.62
C GLN A 38 -1.51 -7.65 10.99
N LEU A 39 -0.46 -7.17 11.64
CA LEU A 39 0.40 -6.12 11.15
C LEU A 39 1.56 -6.73 10.35
N PRO A 40 1.79 -6.31 9.09
CA PRO A 40 3.08 -6.53 8.47
C PRO A 40 4.15 -5.76 9.26
N PRO A 41 5.03 -6.44 10.02
CA PRO A 41 5.96 -5.73 10.89
C PRO A 41 6.95 -4.92 10.05
N PRO A 42 7.06 -3.60 10.27
CA PRO A 42 8.01 -2.78 9.54
C PRO A 42 9.46 -3.22 9.79
N ASN A 43 10.25 -3.18 8.73
CA ASN A 43 11.67 -3.48 8.78
C ASN A 43 12.45 -2.39 9.52
N VAL A 44 13.37 -2.76 10.42
CA VAL A 44 14.23 -1.81 11.14
C VAL A 44 15.37 -1.28 10.25
N THR A 45 15.03 -0.86 9.05
CA THR A 45 15.98 -0.34 8.04
C THR A 45 16.00 1.18 7.93
N GLY A 46 15.19 1.86 8.71
CA GLY A 46 15.12 3.31 8.72
C GLY A 46 13.80 3.83 9.29
N THR A 47 13.06 4.56 8.50
CA THR A 47 11.79 5.20 8.89
C THR A 47 10.63 4.71 8.03
N LEU A 48 9.41 4.91 8.51
CA LEU A 48 8.19 4.62 7.74
C LEU A 48 8.05 5.60 6.56
N HIS A 49 7.33 5.17 5.55
CA HIS A 49 6.94 5.96 4.38
C HIS A 49 5.42 5.94 4.17
N MET A 50 4.93 6.62 3.12
CA MET A 50 3.49 6.74 2.85
C MET A 50 2.78 5.40 2.65
N GLY A 51 3.47 4.38 2.12
CA GLY A 51 2.90 3.03 2.01
C GLY A 51 2.57 2.41 3.37
N HIS A 52 3.41 2.64 4.37
CA HIS A 52 3.13 2.21 5.74
C HIS A 52 1.95 3.00 6.34
N ALA A 53 1.91 4.32 6.13
CA ALA A 53 0.79 5.13 6.60
C ALA A 53 -0.54 4.68 5.99
N PHE A 54 -0.54 4.28 4.72
CA PHE A 54 -1.69 3.71 4.04
C PHE A 54 -2.15 2.40 4.66
N ASN A 55 -1.25 1.44 4.80
CA ASN A 55 -1.51 0.14 5.41
C ASN A 55 -2.03 0.29 6.85
N GLN A 56 -1.35 1.10 7.66
CA GLN A 56 -1.67 1.30 9.07
C GLN A 56 -2.97 2.07 9.28
N THR A 57 -3.30 3.00 8.42
CA THR A 57 -4.60 3.72 8.47
C THR A 57 -5.76 2.76 8.23
N ILE A 58 -5.64 1.84 7.29
CA ILE A 58 -6.65 0.80 7.03
C ILE A 58 -6.82 -0.09 8.26
N MET A 59 -5.71 -0.56 8.80
CA MET A 59 -5.72 -1.44 9.99
C MET A 59 -6.31 -0.73 11.21
N ASP A 60 -5.92 0.51 11.45
CA ASP A 60 -6.40 1.27 12.58
C ASP A 60 -7.89 1.63 12.45
N GLY A 61 -8.32 1.98 11.24
CA GLY A 61 -9.73 2.22 10.95
C GLY A 61 -10.61 1.01 11.28
N LEU A 62 -10.18 -0.18 10.86
CA LEU A 62 -10.87 -1.44 11.20
C LEU A 62 -10.85 -1.72 12.69
N THR A 63 -9.72 -1.57 13.35
CA THR A 63 -9.57 -1.83 14.77
C THR A 63 -10.47 -0.89 15.59
N ARG A 64 -10.49 0.40 15.28
CA ARG A 64 -11.37 1.37 15.95
C ARG A 64 -12.84 1.11 15.68
N TYR A 65 -13.19 0.76 14.45
CA TYR A 65 -14.56 0.40 14.09
C TYR A 65 -15.08 -0.79 14.91
N TYR A 66 -14.32 -1.88 14.96
CA TYR A 66 -14.73 -3.07 15.72
C TYR A 66 -14.64 -2.88 17.23
N ARG A 67 -13.71 -2.03 17.72
CA ARG A 67 -13.69 -1.64 19.14
C ARG A 67 -14.98 -0.92 19.53
N MET A 68 -15.43 0.03 18.71
CA MET A 68 -16.67 0.75 18.93
C MET A 68 -17.92 -0.15 18.76
N LYS A 69 -17.82 -1.24 18.02
CA LYS A 69 -18.86 -2.28 17.95
C LYS A 69 -18.90 -3.19 19.18
N GLY A 70 -18.04 -2.99 20.15
CA GLY A 70 -18.00 -3.76 21.39
C GLY A 70 -17.20 -5.05 21.35
N CYS A 71 -16.39 -5.26 20.32
CA CYS A 71 -15.51 -6.43 20.22
C CYS A 71 -14.34 -6.32 21.19
N ASN A 72 -13.85 -7.49 21.67
CA ASN A 72 -12.55 -7.62 22.27
C ASN A 72 -11.49 -7.53 21.19
N THR A 73 -10.82 -6.39 21.07
CA THR A 73 -9.90 -6.10 19.95
C THR A 73 -8.45 -6.28 20.31
N ALA A 74 -7.68 -6.91 19.43
CA ALA A 74 -6.24 -7.03 19.55
C ALA A 74 -5.54 -6.60 18.26
N TRP A 75 -4.70 -5.60 18.37
CA TRP A 75 -3.73 -5.22 17.35
C TRP A 75 -2.36 -5.16 17.99
N ILE A 76 -1.55 -6.19 17.75
CA ILE A 76 -0.23 -6.35 18.33
C ILE A 76 0.80 -5.71 17.42
N PRO A 77 1.49 -4.64 17.84
CA PRO A 77 2.53 -3.99 17.07
C PRO A 77 3.84 -4.76 17.17
N GLY A 78 4.64 -4.63 16.14
CA GLY A 78 5.99 -5.22 16.12
C GLY A 78 6.82 -4.69 14.98
N THR A 79 8.11 -5.01 15.01
CA THR A 79 9.08 -4.69 13.99
C THR A 79 9.84 -5.94 13.55
N ASP A 80 10.29 -5.93 12.31
CA ASP A 80 11.03 -7.03 11.71
C ASP A 80 12.54 -6.71 11.70
N HIS A 81 13.35 -7.71 12.03
CA HIS A 81 14.80 -7.58 12.01
C HIS A 81 15.39 -7.46 10.61
N ALA A 82 14.66 -7.89 9.57
CA ALA A 82 15.01 -7.71 8.16
C ALA A 82 16.49 -8.05 7.86
N GLY A 83 16.85 -9.31 8.01
CA GLY A 83 18.23 -9.81 8.06
C GLY A 83 19.22 -9.14 7.09
N ILE A 84 19.09 -9.37 5.80
CA ILE A 84 19.95 -8.79 4.76
C ILE A 84 19.90 -7.27 4.78
N ALA A 85 18.71 -6.70 4.77
CA ALA A 85 18.53 -5.26 4.61
C ALA A 85 19.12 -4.47 5.79
N THR A 86 18.90 -4.92 7.01
CA THR A 86 19.44 -4.27 8.22
C THR A 86 20.94 -4.43 8.33
N GLN A 87 21.48 -5.63 8.05
CA GLN A 87 22.90 -5.87 8.05
C GLN A 87 23.63 -4.94 7.07
N ILE A 88 23.11 -4.77 5.85
CA ILE A 88 23.70 -3.86 4.85
C ILE A 88 23.69 -2.40 5.33
N VAL A 89 22.62 -1.95 5.96
CA VAL A 89 22.56 -0.59 6.50
C VAL A 89 23.70 -0.34 7.47
N VAL A 90 23.94 -1.26 8.40
CA VAL A 90 25.00 -1.14 9.38
C VAL A 90 26.38 -1.29 8.74
N GLU A 91 26.57 -2.21 7.80
CA GLU A 91 27.81 -2.35 7.04
C GLU A 91 28.18 -1.07 6.26
N ARG A 92 27.18 -0.41 5.66
CA ARG A 92 27.39 0.89 4.97
C ARG A 92 27.78 1.99 5.93
N GLN A 93 27.20 2.04 7.11
CA GLN A 93 27.56 3.02 8.15
C GLN A 93 29.00 2.79 8.62
N LEU A 94 29.41 1.56 8.81
CA LEU A 94 30.78 1.20 9.18
C LEU A 94 31.77 1.51 8.04
N ALA A 95 31.40 1.23 6.79
CA ALA A 95 32.20 1.52 5.61
C ALA A 95 32.51 3.02 5.45
N ALA A 96 31.56 3.90 5.82
CA ALA A 96 31.78 5.34 5.87
C ALA A 96 32.89 5.75 6.87
N GLN A 97 33.20 4.89 7.84
CA GLN A 97 34.27 5.04 8.81
C GLN A 97 35.49 4.18 8.46
N ASN A 98 35.53 3.58 7.27
CA ASN A 98 36.56 2.63 6.81
C ASN A 98 36.70 1.38 7.73
N VAL A 99 35.60 0.91 8.27
CA VAL A 99 35.53 -0.29 9.11
C VAL A 99 34.68 -1.34 8.41
N SER A 100 35.17 -2.59 8.35
CA SER A 100 34.38 -3.73 7.89
C SER A 100 33.86 -4.55 9.06
N ARG A 101 32.81 -5.35 8.83
CA ARG A 101 32.34 -6.29 9.85
C ARG A 101 33.43 -7.30 10.26
N HIS A 102 34.32 -7.67 9.34
CA HIS A 102 35.40 -8.58 9.61
C HIS A 102 36.45 -7.99 10.53
N ASP A 103 36.65 -6.66 10.51
CA ASP A 103 37.56 -5.96 11.44
C ASP A 103 37.05 -6.02 12.88
N LEU A 104 35.71 -5.97 13.04
CA LEU A 104 35.05 -6.03 14.35
C LEU A 104 34.89 -7.45 14.89
N GLY A 105 34.67 -8.43 14.01
CA GLY A 105 34.23 -9.76 14.37
C GLY A 105 32.71 -9.82 14.62
N ARG A 106 32.18 -11.05 14.64
CA ARG A 106 30.72 -11.28 14.71
C ARG A 106 30.04 -10.62 15.92
N GLU A 107 30.59 -10.82 17.09
CA GLU A 107 30.00 -10.33 18.34
C GLU A 107 29.88 -8.81 18.39
N LYS A 108 30.98 -8.09 18.13
CA LYS A 108 30.99 -6.63 18.12
C LYS A 108 30.16 -6.03 16.97
N PHE A 109 30.13 -6.68 15.83
CA PHE A 109 29.29 -6.28 14.73
C PHE A 109 27.80 -6.39 15.10
N LEU A 110 27.39 -7.49 15.72
CA LEU A 110 26.02 -7.68 16.19
C LEU A 110 25.62 -6.64 17.24
N GLU A 111 26.52 -6.24 18.13
CA GLU A 111 26.27 -5.12 19.06
C GLU A 111 25.90 -3.84 18.30
N LYS A 112 26.60 -3.53 17.21
CA LYS A 112 26.32 -2.37 16.35
C LYS A 112 24.96 -2.48 15.65
N VAL A 113 24.57 -3.67 15.25
CA VAL A 113 23.24 -3.89 14.63
C VAL A 113 22.14 -3.72 15.67
N TRP A 114 22.33 -4.22 16.89
CA TRP A 114 21.37 -4.00 17.98
C TRP A 114 21.24 -2.51 18.36
N GLU A 115 22.34 -1.74 18.41
CA GLU A 115 22.31 -0.29 18.60
C GLU A 115 21.46 0.39 17.51
N TRP A 116 21.66 0.01 16.25
CA TRP A 116 20.86 0.52 15.13
C TRP A 116 19.38 0.15 15.26
N LYS A 117 19.08 -1.08 15.65
CA LYS A 117 17.71 -1.56 15.88
C LYS A 117 16.98 -0.70 16.92
N GLU A 118 17.63 -0.33 17.99
CA GLU A 118 17.02 0.54 19.00
C GLU A 118 16.65 1.91 18.43
N VAL A 119 17.53 2.51 17.65
CA VAL A 119 17.29 3.82 17.02
C VAL A 119 16.18 3.73 15.97
N SER A 120 16.28 2.80 15.03
CA SER A 120 15.32 2.65 13.95
C SER A 120 13.95 2.20 14.47
N GLY A 121 13.91 1.19 15.33
CA GLY A 121 12.68 0.68 15.93
C GLY A 121 11.95 1.73 16.75
N GLY A 122 12.69 2.49 17.58
CA GLY A 122 12.13 3.61 18.34
C GLY A 122 11.54 4.70 17.45
N THR A 123 12.19 5.02 16.34
CA THR A 123 11.66 5.98 15.36
C THR A 123 10.37 5.46 14.72
N ILE A 124 10.34 4.21 14.29
CA ILE A 124 9.17 3.57 13.67
C ILE A 124 7.97 3.59 14.63
N THR A 125 8.16 3.21 15.87
CA THR A 125 7.06 3.17 16.84
C THR A 125 6.53 4.57 17.16
N GLN A 126 7.39 5.58 17.21
CA GLN A 126 6.96 6.97 17.36
C GLN A 126 6.18 7.46 16.12
N GLN A 127 6.62 7.13 14.92
CA GLN A 127 5.88 7.46 13.71
C GLN A 127 4.49 6.82 13.70
N MET A 128 4.37 5.55 14.11
CA MET A 128 3.07 4.87 14.23
C MET A 128 2.15 5.57 15.22
N ARG A 129 2.68 6.01 16.37
CA ARG A 129 1.92 6.80 17.35
C ARG A 129 1.45 8.12 16.76
N ARG A 130 2.29 8.81 16.01
CA ARG A 130 1.95 10.08 15.36
C ARG A 130 0.88 9.93 14.27
N VAL A 131 0.86 8.82 13.56
CA VAL A 131 -0.23 8.48 12.61
C VAL A 131 -1.53 8.15 13.35
N GLY A 132 -1.47 7.83 14.62
CA GLY A 132 -2.63 7.56 15.46
C GLY A 132 -3.00 6.09 15.59
N CYS A 133 -2.05 5.18 15.35
CA CYS A 133 -2.27 3.75 15.44
C CYS A 133 -2.64 3.32 16.86
N SER A 134 -3.84 2.75 17.03
CA SER A 134 -4.35 2.27 18.32
C SER A 134 -3.91 0.83 18.62
N ALA A 135 -2.61 0.58 18.47
CA ALA A 135 -1.98 -0.70 18.74
C ALA A 135 -1.69 -0.88 20.25
N ASP A 136 -1.74 -2.12 20.70
CA ASP A 136 -1.40 -2.45 22.10
C ASP A 136 0.11 -2.51 22.28
N TRP A 137 0.71 -1.40 22.66
CA TRP A 137 2.15 -1.27 22.87
C TRP A 137 2.68 -2.11 24.04
N THR A 138 1.83 -2.57 24.93
CA THR A 138 2.25 -3.46 26.04
C THR A 138 2.60 -4.87 25.55
N ARG A 139 2.16 -5.23 24.34
CA ARG A 139 2.45 -6.49 23.66
C ARG A 139 3.38 -6.33 22.46
N GLU A 140 4.07 -5.19 22.36
CA GLU A 140 5.04 -4.95 21.29
C GLU A 140 6.08 -6.08 21.24
N TYR A 141 6.38 -6.53 20.03
CA TYR A 141 7.38 -7.57 19.79
C TYR A 141 8.42 -7.12 18.77
N PHE A 142 9.51 -7.83 18.79
CA PHE A 142 10.54 -7.78 17.76
C PHE A 142 10.80 -9.21 17.27
N THR A 143 10.92 -9.40 15.97
CA THR A 143 11.06 -10.77 15.40
C THR A 143 12.29 -11.53 15.89
N MET A 144 13.27 -10.85 16.49
CA MET A 144 14.45 -11.45 17.11
C MET A 144 14.51 -11.27 18.63
N ASP A 145 13.41 -10.91 19.29
CA ASP A 145 13.39 -10.92 20.76
C ASP A 145 13.52 -12.35 21.31
N ASP A 146 13.80 -12.48 22.59
CA ASP A 146 14.08 -13.77 23.22
C ASP A 146 12.92 -14.76 23.05
N VAL A 147 11.67 -14.30 23.20
CA VAL A 147 10.49 -15.16 23.08
C VAL A 147 10.31 -15.66 21.64
N ARG A 148 10.50 -14.76 20.65
CA ARG A 148 10.44 -15.17 19.22
C ARG A 148 11.60 -16.05 18.85
N ALA A 149 12.79 -15.84 19.40
CA ALA A 149 13.95 -16.71 19.18
C ALA A 149 13.71 -18.14 19.69
N GLU A 150 13.10 -18.29 20.86
CA GLU A 150 12.70 -19.61 21.38
C GLU A 150 11.65 -20.29 20.48
N THR A 151 10.64 -19.54 20.03
CA THR A 151 9.61 -20.06 19.12
C THR A 151 10.20 -20.49 17.79
N VAL A 152 11.09 -19.71 17.21
CA VAL A 152 11.79 -20.04 15.94
C VAL A 152 12.60 -21.32 16.09
N THR A 153 13.33 -21.44 17.20
CA THR A 153 14.09 -22.64 17.50
C THR A 153 13.19 -23.87 17.63
N GLU A 154 12.11 -23.76 18.36
CA GLU A 154 11.14 -24.86 18.55
C GLU A 154 10.52 -25.28 17.22
N VAL A 155 10.12 -24.35 16.37
CA VAL A 155 9.59 -24.61 15.04
C VAL A 155 10.62 -25.33 14.15
N PHE A 156 11.85 -24.84 14.13
CA PHE A 156 12.93 -25.45 13.33
C PHE A 156 13.17 -26.91 13.76
N VAL A 157 13.31 -27.15 15.06
CA VAL A 157 13.54 -28.48 15.60
C VAL A 157 12.41 -29.43 15.26
N ARG A 158 11.14 -29.01 15.46
CA ARG A 158 9.98 -29.83 15.12
C ARG A 158 9.89 -30.16 13.63
N LEU A 159 10.12 -29.19 12.77
CA LEU A 159 10.12 -29.42 11.31
C LEU A 159 11.23 -30.40 10.89
N PHE A 160 12.38 -30.29 11.52
CA PHE A 160 13.47 -31.24 11.28
C PHE A 160 13.12 -32.66 11.74
N GLU A 161 12.59 -32.81 12.95
CA GLU A 161 12.15 -34.11 13.48
C GLU A 161 11.05 -34.74 12.63
N GLN A 162 10.20 -33.90 12.00
CA GLN A 162 9.12 -34.34 11.10
C GLN A 162 9.60 -34.65 9.67
N GLY A 163 10.90 -34.53 9.41
CA GLY A 163 11.49 -34.78 8.09
C GLY A 163 11.22 -33.68 7.05
N LEU A 164 10.78 -32.49 7.49
CA LEU A 164 10.44 -31.36 6.61
C LEU A 164 11.57 -30.36 6.43
N ILE A 165 12.62 -30.40 7.27
CA ILE A 165 13.84 -29.61 7.08
C ILE A 165 14.99 -30.55 6.76
N TYR A 166 15.78 -30.16 5.78
CA TYR A 166 16.98 -30.91 5.37
C TYR A 166 18.08 -29.96 4.91
N ARG A 167 19.33 -30.45 4.93
CA ARG A 167 20.47 -29.76 4.36
C ARG A 167 20.87 -30.43 3.05
N GLY A 168 21.04 -29.67 2.00
CA GLY A 168 21.39 -30.22 0.69
C GLY A 168 22.11 -29.21 -0.19
N LYS A 169 22.76 -29.71 -1.21
CA LYS A 169 23.43 -28.91 -2.23
C LYS A 169 22.51 -28.75 -3.42
N ARG A 170 22.07 -27.53 -3.64
CA ARG A 170 21.11 -27.17 -4.71
C ARG A 170 21.48 -25.83 -5.32
N LEU A 171 20.90 -25.55 -6.48
CA LEU A 171 21.04 -24.25 -7.14
C LEU A 171 20.20 -23.19 -6.43
N VAL A 172 20.81 -22.08 -6.08
CA VAL A 172 20.17 -20.95 -5.40
C VAL A 172 20.54 -19.63 -6.07
N ASN A 173 19.74 -18.58 -5.86
CA ASN A 173 20.13 -17.22 -6.18
C ASN A 173 21.23 -16.78 -5.21
N TRP A 174 22.39 -16.44 -5.75
CA TRP A 174 23.57 -16.04 -4.97
C TRP A 174 23.96 -14.61 -5.31
N ASP A 175 24.11 -13.77 -4.30
CA ASP A 175 24.70 -12.44 -4.46
C ASP A 175 26.22 -12.52 -4.15
N PRO A 176 27.07 -12.44 -5.18
CA PRO A 176 28.52 -12.59 -4.98
C PRO A 176 29.16 -11.45 -4.18
N VAL A 177 28.52 -10.26 -4.15
CA VAL A 177 29.01 -9.10 -3.40
C VAL A 177 28.68 -9.25 -1.92
N LEU A 178 27.47 -9.72 -1.58
CA LEU A 178 27.06 -9.99 -0.22
C LEU A 178 27.63 -11.30 0.32
N GLY A 179 27.94 -12.25 -0.58
CA GLY A 179 28.40 -13.60 -0.20
C GLY A 179 27.31 -14.43 0.48
N THR A 180 26.07 -14.31 0.03
CA THR A 180 24.92 -15.05 0.60
C THR A 180 23.91 -15.44 -0.46
N ALA A 181 23.15 -16.51 -0.17
CA ALA A 181 21.91 -16.80 -0.87
C ALA A 181 20.90 -15.70 -0.60
N VAL A 182 20.11 -15.35 -1.61
CA VAL A 182 19.04 -14.35 -1.53
C VAL A 182 17.72 -14.95 -2.01
N SER A 183 16.62 -14.41 -1.54
CA SER A 183 15.29 -14.81 -1.99
C SER A 183 14.94 -14.16 -3.33
N ASP A 184 13.96 -14.72 -4.04
CA ASP A 184 13.48 -14.17 -5.31
C ASP A 184 12.96 -12.73 -5.18
N LEU A 185 12.44 -12.36 -3.99
CA LEU A 185 11.97 -11.01 -3.69
C LEU A 185 13.10 -9.97 -3.67
N GLU A 186 14.32 -10.42 -3.38
CA GLU A 186 15.52 -9.58 -3.31
C GLU A 186 16.23 -9.49 -4.67
N VAL A 187 15.63 -10.08 -5.71
CA VAL A 187 16.14 -10.08 -7.09
C VAL A 187 15.23 -9.22 -7.96
N GLU A 188 15.78 -8.12 -8.47
CA GLU A 188 15.10 -7.25 -9.43
C GLU A 188 15.50 -7.65 -10.86
N SER A 189 14.50 -7.84 -11.72
CA SER A 189 14.74 -8.03 -13.15
C SER A 189 14.87 -6.67 -13.84
N VAL A 190 16.05 -6.35 -14.31
CA VAL A 190 16.35 -5.07 -14.97
C VAL A 190 16.52 -5.28 -16.46
N GLU A 191 15.75 -4.58 -17.27
CA GLU A 191 15.91 -4.61 -18.72
C GLU A 191 17.22 -3.92 -19.12
N GLU A 192 18.07 -4.64 -19.82
CA GLU A 192 19.37 -4.14 -20.30
C GLU A 192 19.62 -4.53 -21.75
N GLN A 193 20.35 -3.68 -22.43
CA GLN A 193 20.89 -4.01 -23.76
C GLN A 193 22.11 -4.88 -23.58
N GLY A 194 22.02 -6.10 -24.06
CA GLY A 194 23.12 -7.07 -24.03
C GLY A 194 23.37 -7.66 -25.41
N SER A 195 23.95 -8.83 -25.41
CA SER A 195 24.27 -9.55 -26.64
C SER A 195 23.87 -11.02 -26.55
N MET A 196 23.60 -11.58 -27.68
CA MET A 196 23.45 -13.01 -27.86
C MET A 196 24.60 -13.51 -28.75
N TRP A 197 25.44 -14.38 -28.18
CA TRP A 197 26.59 -14.95 -28.87
C TRP A 197 26.21 -16.27 -29.53
N HIS A 198 26.46 -16.38 -30.81
CA HIS A 198 26.26 -17.60 -31.60
C HIS A 198 27.57 -18.34 -31.71
N ILE A 199 27.64 -19.54 -31.14
CA ILE A 199 28.86 -20.31 -30.95
C ILE A 199 28.70 -21.66 -31.65
N ARG A 200 29.69 -22.03 -32.42
CA ARG A 200 29.75 -23.27 -33.16
C ARG A 200 30.31 -24.41 -32.28
N TYR A 201 29.50 -25.45 -32.10
CA TYR A 201 29.91 -26.69 -31.42
C TYR A 201 30.05 -27.80 -32.42
N PRO A 202 31.32 -28.19 -32.80
CA PRO A 202 31.53 -29.18 -33.82
C PRO A 202 31.10 -30.59 -33.41
N LEU A 203 30.69 -31.41 -34.37
CA LEU A 203 30.48 -32.84 -34.14
C LEU A 203 31.81 -33.53 -33.89
N ALA A 204 31.86 -34.44 -32.88
CA ALA A 204 33.08 -35.15 -32.54
C ALA A 204 33.56 -36.11 -33.64
N ASP A 205 32.59 -36.73 -34.36
CA ASP A 205 32.84 -37.67 -35.45
C ASP A 205 33.06 -36.98 -36.81
N ASN A 206 32.58 -35.72 -36.95
CA ASN A 206 32.77 -34.92 -38.16
C ASN A 206 32.86 -33.41 -37.83
N PRO A 207 34.04 -32.91 -37.42
CA PRO A 207 34.21 -31.51 -36.99
C PRO A 207 33.91 -30.46 -38.08
N ALA A 208 33.73 -30.86 -39.34
CA ALA A 208 33.25 -29.95 -40.39
C ALA A 208 31.75 -29.58 -40.22
N GLU A 209 30.99 -30.46 -39.61
CA GLU A 209 29.58 -30.18 -39.21
C GLU A 209 29.55 -29.69 -37.75
N ALA A 210 28.60 -28.85 -37.45
CA ALA A 210 28.43 -28.32 -36.10
C ALA A 210 26.99 -27.94 -35.84
N VAL A 211 26.60 -27.89 -34.58
CA VAL A 211 25.43 -27.16 -34.11
C VAL A 211 25.84 -25.76 -33.67
N ILE A 212 24.97 -24.80 -33.85
CA ILE A 212 25.18 -23.42 -33.38
C ILE A 212 24.26 -23.15 -32.20
N VAL A 213 24.87 -22.84 -31.06
CA VAL A 213 24.12 -22.42 -29.87
C VAL A 213 24.14 -20.91 -29.78
N ALA A 214 22.98 -20.34 -29.35
CA ALA A 214 22.85 -18.94 -29.04
C ALA A 214 22.75 -18.76 -27.51
N THR A 215 23.64 -17.98 -26.93
CA THR A 215 23.70 -17.79 -25.47
C THR A 215 23.91 -16.33 -25.12
N THR A 216 23.30 -15.92 -23.99
CA THR A 216 23.57 -14.61 -23.38
C THR A 216 24.69 -14.69 -22.32
N ARG A 217 25.16 -15.92 -22.00
CA ARG A 217 26.15 -16.17 -20.95
C ARG A 217 27.29 -17.10 -21.45
N PRO A 218 28.16 -16.65 -22.34
CA PRO A 218 29.23 -17.49 -22.87
C PRO A 218 30.25 -17.92 -21.81
N GLU A 219 30.37 -17.21 -20.68
CA GLU A 219 31.28 -17.55 -19.56
C GLU A 219 30.94 -18.87 -18.88
N THR A 220 29.71 -19.34 -18.97
CA THR A 220 29.27 -20.62 -18.37
C THR A 220 29.56 -21.83 -19.25
N LEU A 221 30.05 -21.62 -20.47
CA LEU A 221 30.33 -22.67 -21.45
C LEU A 221 31.22 -23.78 -20.88
N LEU A 222 32.18 -23.46 -20.04
CA LEU A 222 33.07 -24.44 -19.41
C LEU A 222 32.31 -25.49 -18.58
N GLY A 223 31.10 -25.19 -18.11
CA GLY A 223 30.27 -26.11 -17.34
C GLY A 223 29.17 -26.81 -18.16
N ASP A 224 29.19 -26.69 -19.48
CA ASP A 224 28.20 -27.36 -20.33
C ASP A 224 28.27 -28.88 -20.21
N VAL A 225 27.10 -29.52 -20.16
CA VAL A 225 26.97 -30.98 -20.08
C VAL A 225 26.28 -31.58 -21.30
N ALA A 226 25.54 -30.78 -22.04
CA ALA A 226 24.81 -31.21 -23.26
C ALA A 226 24.40 -29.99 -24.11
N VAL A 227 23.97 -30.26 -25.31
CA VAL A 227 23.14 -29.35 -26.12
C VAL A 227 21.78 -29.99 -26.33
N ALA A 228 20.73 -29.29 -25.98
CA ALA A 228 19.36 -29.76 -26.13
C ALA A 228 18.73 -29.23 -27.44
N VAL A 229 17.95 -30.07 -28.08
CA VAL A 229 17.12 -29.74 -29.25
C VAL A 229 15.69 -30.21 -29.00
N ASN A 230 14.73 -29.59 -29.66
CA ASN A 230 13.35 -30.08 -29.57
C ASN A 230 13.24 -31.41 -30.33
N PRO A 231 12.60 -32.45 -29.75
CA PRO A 231 12.47 -33.76 -30.39
C PRO A 231 11.71 -33.74 -31.72
N GLU A 232 10.89 -32.71 -31.97
CA GLU A 232 10.14 -32.52 -33.22
C GLU A 232 10.82 -31.58 -34.21
N ASP A 233 12.03 -31.09 -33.89
CA ASP A 233 12.77 -30.21 -34.81
C ASP A 233 13.55 -31.04 -35.85
N GLU A 234 12.99 -31.11 -37.02
CA GLU A 234 13.55 -31.89 -38.16
C GLU A 234 15.00 -31.47 -38.55
N ARG A 235 15.39 -30.25 -38.21
CA ARG A 235 16.76 -29.79 -38.47
C ARG A 235 17.83 -30.56 -37.68
N TYR A 236 17.45 -31.09 -36.51
CA TYR A 236 18.38 -31.63 -35.51
C TYR A 236 18.09 -33.07 -35.09
N THR A 237 16.98 -33.67 -35.47
CA THR A 237 16.58 -35.01 -35.06
C THR A 237 17.66 -36.07 -35.33
N HIS A 238 18.36 -35.96 -36.44
CA HIS A 238 19.47 -36.84 -36.85
C HIS A 238 20.73 -36.70 -35.97
N LEU A 239 20.84 -35.62 -35.21
CA LEU A 239 21.97 -35.36 -34.33
C LEU A 239 21.76 -35.85 -32.88
N ILE A 240 20.56 -36.20 -32.52
CA ILE A 240 20.22 -36.66 -31.16
C ILE A 240 21.04 -37.91 -30.80
N GLY A 241 21.74 -37.87 -29.67
CA GLY A 241 22.62 -38.92 -29.21
C GLY A 241 24.05 -38.85 -29.73
N LYS A 242 24.33 -37.91 -30.67
CA LYS A 242 25.70 -37.66 -31.12
C LYS A 242 26.49 -36.80 -30.13
N GLU A 243 27.80 -36.96 -30.14
CA GLU A 243 28.72 -36.19 -29.33
C GLU A 243 29.21 -34.93 -30.06
N LEU A 244 29.29 -33.85 -29.33
CA LEU A 244 29.84 -32.55 -29.78
C LEU A 244 31.16 -32.28 -29.05
N ILE A 245 32.05 -31.57 -29.72
CA ILE A 245 33.27 -31.04 -29.08
C ILE A 245 32.91 -29.71 -28.42
N LEU A 246 33.07 -29.60 -27.11
CA LEU A 246 32.86 -28.35 -26.40
C LEU A 246 34.08 -27.43 -26.65
N PRO A 247 33.88 -26.26 -27.29
CA PRO A 247 34.93 -25.30 -27.55
C PRO A 247 35.70 -24.91 -26.27
N LEU A 248 36.95 -24.52 -26.40
CA LEU A 248 37.89 -24.10 -25.37
C LEU A 248 38.36 -25.20 -24.38
N THR A 249 37.64 -26.32 -24.27
CA THR A 249 37.91 -27.38 -23.29
C THR A 249 38.33 -28.68 -23.93
N GLY A 250 37.93 -28.95 -25.14
CA GLY A 250 38.14 -30.24 -25.84
C GLY A 250 37.31 -31.42 -25.29
N ARG A 251 36.45 -31.18 -24.26
CA ARG A 251 35.52 -32.23 -23.77
C ARG A 251 34.47 -32.52 -24.82
N THR A 252 33.90 -33.71 -24.75
CA THR A 252 32.70 -34.04 -25.54
C THR A 252 31.45 -33.98 -24.69
N ILE A 253 30.38 -33.51 -25.30
CA ILE A 253 29.04 -33.44 -24.68
C ILE A 253 27.98 -33.96 -25.68
N PRO A 254 26.92 -34.63 -25.21
CA PRO A 254 25.89 -35.20 -26.09
C PRO A 254 24.89 -34.15 -26.56
N VAL A 255 24.25 -34.44 -27.69
CA VAL A 255 23.02 -33.80 -28.11
C VAL A 255 21.85 -34.58 -27.49
N ILE A 256 20.99 -33.89 -26.77
CA ILE A 256 19.82 -34.48 -26.13
C ILE A 256 18.51 -33.86 -26.70
N ALA A 257 17.42 -34.61 -26.58
CA ALA A 257 16.12 -34.14 -26.95
C ALA A 257 15.32 -33.74 -25.69
N ASP A 258 14.80 -32.52 -25.67
CA ASP A 258 13.93 -32.03 -24.61
C ASP A 258 12.89 -31.03 -25.16
N GLU A 259 11.63 -31.24 -24.79
CA GLU A 259 10.51 -30.39 -25.21
C GLU A 259 10.58 -28.96 -24.70
N TYR A 260 11.44 -28.70 -23.70
CA TYR A 260 11.74 -27.38 -23.19
C TYR A 260 12.26 -26.42 -24.27
N VAL A 261 12.95 -26.95 -25.28
CA VAL A 261 13.56 -26.15 -26.34
C VAL A 261 12.52 -25.62 -27.32
N GLU A 262 12.42 -24.31 -27.44
CA GLU A 262 11.60 -23.64 -28.44
C GLU A 262 12.28 -23.63 -29.81
N LYS A 263 11.63 -24.24 -30.82
CA LYS A 263 12.20 -24.38 -32.19
C LYS A 263 12.55 -23.06 -32.86
N ASP A 264 11.78 -22.03 -32.58
CA ASP A 264 11.88 -20.72 -33.25
C ASP A 264 12.67 -19.68 -32.43
N PHE A 265 13.13 -20.05 -31.22
CA PHE A 265 13.95 -19.18 -30.39
C PHE A 265 15.45 -19.43 -30.63
N GLY A 266 16.19 -18.36 -30.89
CA GLY A 266 17.61 -18.44 -31.16
C GLY A 266 17.90 -19.31 -32.40
N THR A 267 18.68 -20.37 -32.20
CA THR A 267 19.04 -21.34 -33.25
C THR A 267 18.23 -22.64 -33.16
N GLY A 268 17.41 -22.81 -32.15
CA GLY A 268 16.75 -24.08 -31.82
C GLY A 268 17.67 -25.08 -31.10
N CYS A 269 18.91 -24.70 -30.82
CA CYS A 269 19.88 -25.47 -30.02
C CYS A 269 20.23 -24.71 -28.76
N VAL A 270 20.02 -25.32 -27.60
CA VAL A 270 20.27 -24.70 -26.30
C VAL A 270 21.39 -25.46 -25.59
N LYS A 271 22.44 -24.74 -25.20
CA LYS A 271 23.47 -25.31 -24.33
C LYS A 271 22.88 -25.55 -22.94
N ILE A 272 23.21 -26.65 -22.30
CA ILE A 272 22.68 -27.03 -20.98
C ILE A 272 23.84 -26.97 -19.97
N THR A 273 23.69 -26.04 -19.01
CA THR A 273 24.66 -25.77 -17.94
C THR A 273 23.95 -25.83 -16.58
N PRO A 274 23.67 -27.03 -16.06
CA PRO A 274 22.76 -27.21 -14.91
C PRO A 274 23.24 -26.56 -13.61
N ALA A 275 24.54 -26.33 -13.45
CA ALA A 275 25.10 -25.68 -12.27
C ALA A 275 25.02 -24.13 -12.31
N HIS A 276 24.59 -23.52 -13.42
CA HIS A 276 24.61 -22.07 -13.61
C HIS A 276 23.34 -21.47 -14.21
N ASP A 277 22.31 -22.26 -14.39
CA ASP A 277 20.99 -21.82 -14.87
C ASP A 277 19.89 -22.69 -14.29
N PHE A 278 18.81 -22.06 -13.79
CA PHE A 278 17.70 -22.77 -13.14
C PHE A 278 16.91 -23.66 -14.11
N ASN A 279 16.70 -23.23 -15.34
CA ASN A 279 15.99 -24.01 -16.33
C ASN A 279 16.86 -25.20 -16.79
N ASP A 280 18.14 -24.97 -17.01
CA ASP A 280 19.09 -26.03 -17.34
C ASP A 280 19.25 -27.04 -16.20
N TYR A 281 19.13 -26.58 -14.94
CA TYR A 281 19.11 -27.46 -13.76
C TYR A 281 17.97 -28.49 -13.84
N GLU A 282 16.77 -28.04 -14.19
CA GLU A 282 15.62 -28.93 -14.34
C GLU A 282 15.77 -29.88 -15.54
N VAL A 283 16.30 -29.40 -16.67
CA VAL A 283 16.63 -30.26 -17.82
C VAL A 283 17.67 -31.29 -17.44
N GLY A 284 18.74 -30.86 -16.79
CA GLY A 284 19.83 -31.77 -16.33
C GLY A 284 19.30 -32.84 -15.37
N LYS A 285 18.39 -32.48 -14.49
CA LYS A 285 17.75 -33.41 -13.54
C LYS A 285 16.90 -34.46 -14.24
N ARG A 286 16.10 -34.05 -15.25
CA ARG A 286 15.30 -35.00 -16.05
C ARG A 286 16.14 -36.04 -16.81
N HIS A 287 17.33 -35.63 -17.24
CA HIS A 287 18.27 -36.47 -18.00
C HIS A 287 19.38 -37.11 -17.14
N ASP A 288 19.31 -36.98 -15.81
CA ASP A 288 20.31 -37.50 -14.86
C ASP A 288 21.75 -37.12 -15.23
N MET A 289 21.97 -35.84 -15.51
CA MET A 289 23.25 -35.29 -15.92
C MET A 289 24.10 -34.87 -14.74
N ARG A 290 25.34 -34.46 -15.02
CA ARG A 290 26.25 -33.93 -14.00
C ARG A 290 26.00 -32.43 -13.75
N LEU A 291 26.29 -31.98 -12.52
CA LEU A 291 26.39 -30.57 -12.16
C LEU A 291 27.88 -30.16 -12.15
N ILE A 292 28.28 -29.36 -13.12
CA ILE A 292 29.65 -28.87 -13.25
C ILE A 292 29.70 -27.41 -12.84
N ASN A 293 30.17 -27.15 -11.62
CA ASN A 293 30.38 -25.81 -11.11
C ASN A 293 31.76 -25.27 -11.55
N VAL A 294 31.76 -24.10 -12.18
CA VAL A 294 32.96 -23.44 -12.70
C VAL A 294 33.31 -22.13 -12.00
N PHE A 295 32.47 -21.66 -11.07
CA PHE A 295 32.70 -20.42 -10.31
C PHE A 295 32.83 -20.68 -8.81
N ASP A 296 33.67 -19.87 -8.16
CA ASP A 296 33.70 -19.77 -6.72
C ASP A 296 32.59 -18.85 -6.19
N LEU A 297 32.46 -18.69 -4.88
CA LEU A 297 31.42 -17.88 -4.23
C LEU A 297 31.54 -16.37 -4.51
N GLU A 298 32.67 -15.90 -5.04
CA GLU A 298 32.85 -14.53 -5.52
C GLU A 298 32.56 -14.38 -7.03
N ALA A 299 32.07 -15.45 -7.66
CA ALA A 299 31.81 -15.55 -9.09
C ALA A 299 33.08 -15.38 -9.94
N LYS A 300 34.19 -15.90 -9.46
CA LYS A 300 35.45 -16.03 -10.22
C LYS A 300 35.62 -17.45 -10.72
N VAL A 301 36.23 -17.60 -11.89
CA VAL A 301 36.45 -18.91 -12.48
C VAL A 301 37.39 -19.75 -11.62
N LEU A 302 36.99 -20.98 -11.33
CA LEU A 302 37.80 -21.97 -10.60
C LEU A 302 38.97 -22.47 -11.43
N ALA A 303 40.05 -22.91 -10.79
CA ALA A 303 41.16 -23.63 -11.44
C ALA A 303 40.74 -25.05 -11.83
N ASN A 304 39.92 -25.69 -10.99
CA ASN A 304 39.35 -27.01 -11.21
C ASN A 304 37.87 -26.97 -11.06
N ALA A 305 37.16 -27.58 -11.99
CA ALA A 305 35.70 -27.68 -11.89
C ALA A 305 35.28 -28.60 -10.73
N GLU A 306 34.31 -28.24 -10.00
CA GLU A 306 33.65 -29.06 -8.98
C GLU A 306 32.45 -29.78 -9.62
N VAL A 307 32.39 -31.10 -9.49
CA VAL A 307 31.35 -31.90 -10.12
C VAL A 307 30.52 -32.61 -9.07
N PHE A 308 29.20 -32.55 -9.23
CA PHE A 308 28.23 -33.17 -8.33
C PHE A 308 27.14 -33.88 -9.12
N ASN A 309 26.49 -34.85 -8.47
CA ASN A 309 25.24 -35.40 -8.95
C ASN A 309 24.05 -34.60 -8.34
N PHE A 310 22.83 -34.89 -8.76
CA PHE A 310 21.61 -34.19 -8.25
C PHE A 310 21.23 -34.56 -6.81
N LYS A 311 21.96 -35.48 -6.17
CA LYS A 311 21.85 -35.74 -4.72
C LYS A 311 22.87 -34.87 -3.93
N GLY A 312 23.66 -34.08 -4.60
CA GLY A 312 24.71 -33.25 -3.99
C GLY A 312 26.01 -34.00 -3.64
N GLU A 313 26.16 -35.25 -4.08
CA GLU A 313 27.32 -36.01 -3.86
C GLU A 313 28.44 -35.58 -4.81
N ALA A 314 29.64 -35.36 -4.26
CA ALA A 314 30.80 -34.94 -5.05
C ALA A 314 31.27 -36.07 -5.96
N GLN A 315 31.58 -35.71 -7.18
CA GLN A 315 32.20 -36.58 -8.19
C GLN A 315 33.61 -36.08 -8.54
N GLN A 316 34.32 -36.84 -9.36
CA GLN A 316 35.65 -36.44 -9.80
C GLN A 316 35.61 -35.15 -10.63
N GLY A 317 36.28 -34.12 -10.13
CA GLY A 317 36.50 -32.87 -10.84
C GLY A 317 37.56 -32.98 -11.92
N PHE A 318 37.74 -31.91 -12.68
CA PHE A 318 38.73 -31.79 -13.73
C PHE A 318 39.28 -30.37 -13.83
N ALA A 319 40.51 -30.24 -14.40
CA ALA A 319 41.14 -28.94 -14.57
C ALA A 319 40.42 -28.11 -15.63
N LEU A 320 40.17 -26.83 -15.31
CA LEU A 320 39.69 -25.82 -16.26
C LEU A 320 40.89 -25.12 -16.94
N PRO A 321 40.69 -24.48 -18.10
CA PRO A 321 41.79 -23.77 -18.77
C PRO A 321 42.42 -22.72 -17.83
N GLU A 322 43.75 -22.84 -17.61
CA GLU A 322 44.51 -22.05 -16.64
C GLU A 322 44.38 -20.53 -16.87
N LYS A 323 44.25 -20.10 -18.13
CA LYS A 323 44.14 -18.68 -18.50
C LYS A 323 42.87 -18.01 -18.01
N TYR A 324 41.82 -18.75 -17.63
CA TYR A 324 40.55 -18.19 -17.09
C TYR A 324 40.51 -18.24 -15.57
N ALA A 325 41.34 -19.09 -14.94
CA ALA A 325 41.33 -19.27 -13.50
C ALA A 325 41.54 -17.96 -12.72
N GLY A 326 40.66 -17.69 -11.75
CA GLY A 326 40.68 -16.48 -10.93
C GLY A 326 40.13 -15.21 -11.58
N LEU A 327 39.73 -15.25 -12.86
CA LEU A 327 39.10 -14.12 -13.51
C LEU A 327 37.64 -13.98 -13.01
N ASP A 328 37.22 -12.72 -12.78
CA ASP A 328 35.81 -12.42 -12.59
C ASP A 328 34.98 -12.91 -13.79
N ARG A 329 33.76 -13.35 -13.55
CA ARG A 329 32.87 -13.93 -14.57
C ARG A 329 32.76 -13.07 -15.84
N PHE A 330 32.68 -11.73 -15.71
CA PHE A 330 32.56 -10.83 -16.86
C PHE A 330 33.89 -10.58 -17.55
N ALA A 331 34.99 -10.56 -16.82
CA ALA A 331 36.34 -10.57 -17.40
C ALA A 331 36.63 -11.89 -18.16
N ALA A 332 36.21 -13.00 -17.58
CA ALA A 332 36.25 -14.31 -18.22
C ALA A 332 35.40 -14.37 -19.48
N ARG A 333 34.16 -13.83 -19.45
CA ARG A 333 33.30 -13.69 -20.63
C ARG A 333 34.05 -13.01 -21.79
N LYS A 334 34.62 -11.85 -21.50
CA LYS A 334 35.37 -11.07 -22.51
C LYS A 334 36.53 -11.87 -23.11
N GLN A 335 37.31 -12.53 -22.28
CA GLN A 335 38.44 -13.33 -22.73
C GLN A 335 37.98 -14.57 -23.51
N MET A 336 36.96 -15.27 -23.08
CA MET A 336 36.41 -16.45 -23.77
C MET A 336 35.83 -16.09 -25.12
N VAL A 337 35.11 -14.97 -25.21
CA VAL A 337 34.58 -14.48 -26.51
C VAL A 337 35.73 -14.18 -27.48
N ALA A 338 36.80 -13.54 -27.02
CA ALA A 338 38.00 -13.28 -27.87
C ALA A 338 38.64 -14.59 -28.33
N ASP A 339 38.81 -15.57 -27.44
CA ASP A 339 39.38 -16.88 -27.76
C ASP A 339 38.48 -17.68 -28.70
N LEU A 340 37.18 -17.64 -28.55
CA LEU A 340 36.22 -18.27 -29.45
C LEU A 340 36.32 -17.67 -30.87
N GLN A 341 36.49 -16.36 -30.94
CA GLN A 341 36.66 -15.66 -32.23
C GLN A 341 37.99 -16.05 -32.88
N GLU A 342 39.09 -16.05 -32.12
CA GLU A 342 40.43 -16.43 -32.62
C GLU A 342 40.45 -17.88 -33.11
N GLN A 343 39.76 -18.80 -32.43
CA GLN A 343 39.71 -20.21 -32.77
C GLN A 343 38.64 -20.57 -33.83
N GLY A 344 37.87 -19.58 -34.29
CA GLY A 344 36.87 -19.77 -35.32
C GLY A 344 35.54 -20.40 -34.86
N PHE A 345 35.30 -20.42 -33.56
CA PHE A 345 34.04 -20.94 -33.00
C PHE A 345 32.94 -19.88 -32.86
N LEU A 346 33.29 -18.60 -32.79
CA LEU A 346 32.29 -17.49 -32.75
C LEU A 346 31.75 -17.24 -34.17
N VAL A 347 30.43 -17.43 -34.33
CA VAL A 347 29.74 -17.23 -35.60
C VAL A 347 29.33 -15.77 -35.78
N GLU A 348 28.62 -15.25 -34.81
CA GLU A 348 28.15 -13.85 -34.83
C GLU A 348 27.78 -13.41 -33.40
N ILE A 349 27.67 -12.10 -33.22
CA ILE A 349 27.17 -11.46 -32.01
C ILE A 349 25.97 -10.59 -32.40
N LYS A 350 24.81 -10.91 -31.87
CA LYS A 350 23.58 -10.14 -32.10
C LYS A 350 23.23 -9.27 -30.88
N PRO A 351 22.87 -8.00 -31.08
CA PRO A 351 22.25 -7.24 -30.01
C PRO A 351 20.99 -7.95 -29.49
N HIS A 352 20.83 -8.00 -28.19
CA HIS A 352 19.70 -8.66 -27.55
C HIS A 352 19.30 -7.91 -26.26
N THR A 353 18.03 -7.60 -26.14
CA THR A 353 17.48 -7.05 -24.90
C THR A 353 17.19 -8.19 -23.94
N LEU A 354 17.73 -8.13 -22.74
CA LEU A 354 17.58 -9.19 -21.74
C LEU A 354 17.14 -8.61 -20.39
N MET A 355 16.49 -9.44 -19.63
CA MET A 355 16.13 -9.15 -18.23
C MET A 355 17.24 -9.70 -17.34
N THR A 356 18.08 -8.79 -16.84
CA THR A 356 19.22 -9.16 -15.97
C THR A 356 18.75 -9.22 -14.51
N PRO A 357 18.92 -10.35 -13.82
CA PRO A 357 18.60 -10.43 -12.39
C PRO A 357 19.66 -9.71 -11.58
N LYS A 358 19.26 -8.70 -10.82
CA LYS A 358 20.13 -7.91 -9.94
C LYS A 358 19.65 -7.93 -8.50
N GLY A 359 20.58 -7.96 -7.56
CA GLY A 359 20.24 -7.80 -6.14
C GLY A 359 19.69 -6.40 -5.87
N ASP A 360 18.54 -6.32 -5.22
CA ASP A 360 17.86 -5.05 -4.92
C ASP A 360 18.72 -4.13 -4.02
N ARG A 361 19.59 -4.72 -3.20
CA ARG A 361 20.45 -4.00 -2.25
C ARG A 361 21.80 -3.62 -2.82
N THR A 362 22.40 -4.49 -3.61
CA THR A 362 23.75 -4.28 -4.16
C THR A 362 23.74 -3.73 -5.58
N GLY A 363 22.69 -3.98 -6.33
CA GLY A 363 22.66 -3.74 -7.77
C GLY A 363 23.55 -4.67 -8.57
N SER A 364 24.20 -5.65 -7.92
CA SER A 364 25.04 -6.64 -8.60
C SER A 364 24.21 -7.69 -9.30
N VAL A 365 24.77 -8.26 -10.38
CA VAL A 365 24.12 -9.36 -11.10
C VAL A 365 24.14 -10.61 -10.21
N ILE A 366 22.96 -11.17 -9.97
CA ILE A 366 22.80 -12.40 -9.22
C ILE A 366 23.32 -13.58 -10.04
N GLU A 367 24.05 -14.47 -9.39
CA GLU A 367 24.57 -15.70 -9.99
C GLU A 367 23.78 -16.91 -9.50
N PRO A 368 23.16 -17.71 -10.36
CA PRO A 368 22.74 -19.05 -9.99
C PRO A 368 23.95 -19.86 -9.53
N MET A 369 23.95 -20.28 -8.27
CA MET A 369 25.13 -20.92 -7.66
C MET A 369 24.75 -22.21 -6.94
N LEU A 370 25.55 -23.24 -7.12
CA LEU A 370 25.38 -24.51 -6.44
C LEU A 370 26.02 -24.45 -5.05
N THR A 371 25.21 -24.37 -4.02
CA THR A 371 25.69 -24.26 -2.62
C THR A 371 24.96 -25.21 -1.70
N SER A 372 25.63 -25.56 -0.57
CA SER A 372 24.97 -26.31 0.52
C SER A 372 24.15 -25.36 1.37
N GLN A 373 22.86 -25.60 1.42
CA GLN A 373 21.89 -24.75 2.13
C GLN A 373 20.92 -25.62 2.92
N TRP A 374 20.20 -24.98 3.83
CA TRP A 374 19.06 -25.56 4.53
C TRP A 374 17.78 -25.25 3.79
N PHE A 375 16.88 -26.25 3.70
CA PHE A 375 15.62 -26.16 2.98
C PHE A 375 14.45 -26.65 3.81
N VAL A 376 13.28 -26.06 3.57
CA VAL A 376 11.99 -26.63 3.97
C VAL A 376 11.41 -27.36 2.77
N ALA A 377 11.11 -28.63 2.95
CA ALA A 377 10.45 -29.48 1.96
C ALA A 377 8.97 -29.13 1.88
N MET A 378 8.57 -28.35 0.88
CA MET A 378 7.23 -27.80 0.77
C MET A 378 6.16 -28.83 0.35
N SER A 379 6.56 -29.84 -0.39
CA SER A 379 5.64 -30.87 -0.94
C SER A 379 5.76 -32.23 -0.26
N ALA A 380 6.62 -32.37 0.76
CA ALA A 380 6.75 -33.60 1.53
C ALA A 380 5.69 -33.68 2.63
N THR A 381 5.24 -34.90 2.91
CA THR A 381 4.33 -35.17 4.03
C THR A 381 5.12 -35.31 5.33
N PRO A 382 4.64 -34.76 6.44
CA PRO A 382 5.34 -34.87 7.73
C PRO A 382 5.25 -36.30 8.29
N ASN A 383 6.28 -36.67 9.08
CA ASN A 383 6.36 -38.00 9.75
C ASN A 383 5.51 -38.10 11.03
N GLY A 384 4.58 -37.21 11.27
CA GLY A 384 3.77 -37.11 12.48
C GLY A 384 4.07 -35.90 13.33
N GLY A 385 3.59 -35.84 14.57
CA GLY A 385 3.81 -34.71 15.49
C GLY A 385 2.95 -33.48 15.21
N GLU A 386 1.91 -33.64 14.41
CA GLU A 386 0.98 -32.56 14.09
C GLU A 386 -0.23 -32.56 15.03
N PRO A 387 -0.84 -31.39 15.29
CA PRO A 387 -2.11 -31.32 16.00
C PRO A 387 -3.24 -31.98 15.19
N ASP A 388 -4.23 -32.50 15.87
CA ASP A 388 -5.41 -33.10 15.24
C ASP A 388 -6.25 -31.98 14.59
N SER A 389 -6.41 -32.06 13.29
CA SER A 389 -7.12 -31.06 12.49
C SER A 389 -7.42 -31.62 11.07
N GLU A 390 -8.21 -30.86 10.32
CA GLU A 390 -8.47 -31.15 8.89
C GLU A 390 -7.22 -31.03 8.00
N PHE A 391 -6.15 -30.41 8.47
CA PHE A 391 -4.89 -30.24 7.76
C PHE A 391 -3.85 -31.32 8.03
N LYS A 392 -4.09 -32.19 9.01
CA LYS A 392 -3.16 -33.24 9.44
C LYS A 392 -2.82 -34.19 8.31
N GLY A 393 -1.55 -34.54 8.19
CA GLY A 393 -1.05 -35.49 7.19
C GLY A 393 -0.85 -34.91 5.78
N LEU A 394 -1.17 -33.64 5.55
CA LEU A 394 -0.92 -32.95 4.30
C LEU A 394 0.47 -32.31 4.30
N SER A 395 1.06 -32.15 3.10
CA SER A 395 2.26 -31.32 2.95
C SER A 395 1.98 -29.86 3.29
N LEU A 396 3.02 -29.08 3.55
CA LEU A 396 2.86 -27.62 3.81
C LEU A 396 2.15 -26.93 2.64
N ALA A 397 2.54 -27.27 1.40
CA ALA A 397 1.90 -26.72 0.20
C ALA A 397 0.43 -27.09 0.11
N ASP A 398 0.08 -28.34 0.38
CA ASP A 398 -1.30 -28.81 0.32
C ASP A 398 -2.17 -28.23 1.43
N LYS A 399 -1.61 -28.02 2.63
CA LYS A 399 -2.28 -27.29 3.72
C LYS A 399 -2.67 -25.88 3.27
N ALA A 400 -1.74 -25.18 2.66
CA ALA A 400 -1.95 -23.80 2.18
C ALA A 400 -2.98 -23.74 1.06
N LYS A 401 -2.96 -24.69 0.12
CA LYS A 401 -3.98 -24.80 -0.93
C LYS A 401 -5.36 -25.09 -0.34
N LYS A 402 -5.45 -26.05 0.55
CA LYS A 402 -6.72 -26.43 1.20
C LYS A 402 -7.33 -25.28 1.98
N ALA A 403 -6.53 -24.49 2.70
CA ALA A 403 -7.01 -23.35 3.47
C ALA A 403 -7.72 -22.31 2.59
N VAL A 404 -7.25 -22.07 1.37
CA VAL A 404 -7.85 -21.14 0.41
C VAL A 404 -9.00 -21.80 -0.37
N ASP A 405 -8.83 -23.02 -0.85
CA ASP A 405 -9.84 -23.73 -1.64
C ASP A 405 -11.12 -24.00 -0.82
N SER A 406 -10.99 -24.28 0.47
CA SER A 406 -12.12 -24.47 1.38
C SER A 406 -12.86 -23.17 1.74
N GLY A 407 -12.30 -22.01 1.43
CA GLY A 407 -12.84 -20.73 1.84
C GLY A 407 -12.51 -20.33 3.29
N ALA A 408 -11.72 -21.12 4.02
CA ALA A 408 -11.28 -20.78 5.37
C ALA A 408 -10.41 -19.50 5.37
N VAL A 409 -9.62 -19.30 4.32
CA VAL A 409 -8.90 -18.05 4.02
C VAL A 409 -9.45 -17.48 2.71
N ARG A 410 -9.87 -16.22 2.75
CA ARG A 410 -10.52 -15.54 1.63
C ARG A 410 -9.73 -14.30 1.23
N PHE A 411 -9.38 -14.15 -0.05
CA PHE A 411 -8.73 -12.95 -0.57
C PHE A 411 -9.74 -11.87 -0.97
N ILE A 412 -9.40 -10.64 -0.67
CA ILE A 412 -10.17 -9.45 -1.04
C ILE A 412 -9.21 -8.43 -1.70
N PRO A 413 -9.42 -8.12 -3.00
CA PRO A 413 -10.38 -8.73 -3.92
C PRO A 413 -10.06 -10.19 -4.27
N GLU A 414 -11.09 -10.95 -4.61
CA GLU A 414 -11.02 -12.41 -4.81
C GLU A 414 -10.08 -12.83 -5.96
N ASN A 415 -9.88 -11.99 -6.95
CA ASN A 415 -9.01 -12.29 -8.10
C ASN A 415 -7.55 -12.60 -7.72
N TRP A 416 -7.09 -12.21 -6.54
CA TRP A 416 -5.75 -12.54 -6.03
C TRP A 416 -5.55 -14.03 -5.75
N VAL A 417 -6.64 -14.81 -5.66
CA VAL A 417 -6.57 -16.28 -5.58
C VAL A 417 -5.82 -16.86 -6.78
N ASN A 418 -5.99 -16.29 -7.97
CA ASN A 418 -5.29 -16.76 -9.16
C ASN A 418 -3.76 -16.62 -9.03
N THR A 419 -3.29 -15.49 -8.52
CA THR A 419 -1.87 -15.26 -8.24
C THR A 419 -1.36 -16.23 -7.19
N TYR A 420 -2.11 -16.40 -6.11
CA TYR A 420 -1.78 -17.35 -5.05
C TYR A 420 -1.65 -18.79 -5.57
N ASN A 421 -2.64 -19.26 -6.34
CA ASN A 421 -2.65 -20.60 -6.90
C ASN A 421 -1.52 -20.83 -7.91
N GLN A 422 -1.18 -19.82 -8.71
CA GLN A 422 -0.06 -19.90 -9.64
C GLN A 422 1.25 -20.20 -8.91
N TRP A 423 1.51 -19.52 -7.81
CA TRP A 423 2.69 -19.75 -6.98
C TRP A 423 2.65 -21.10 -6.27
N MET A 424 1.50 -21.46 -5.70
CA MET A 424 1.35 -22.70 -4.92
C MET A 424 1.43 -23.97 -5.78
N ASN A 425 0.96 -23.92 -7.02
CA ASN A 425 1.01 -25.07 -7.93
C ASN A 425 2.43 -25.38 -8.44
N ASN A 426 3.31 -24.38 -8.43
CA ASN A 426 4.70 -24.49 -8.90
C ASN A 426 5.70 -24.32 -7.75
N ILE A 427 5.29 -24.50 -6.52
CA ILE A 427 6.12 -24.25 -5.35
C ILE A 427 7.35 -25.16 -5.32
N GLN A 428 8.51 -24.56 -5.10
CA GLN A 428 9.78 -25.25 -4.87
C GLN A 428 10.10 -25.31 -3.38
N ASP A 429 11.03 -26.17 -3.00
CA ASP A 429 11.54 -26.19 -1.64
C ASP A 429 12.15 -24.83 -1.27
N TRP A 430 11.88 -24.41 -0.07
CA TRP A 430 12.25 -23.07 0.41
C TRP A 430 13.66 -23.10 1.02
N CYS A 431 14.59 -22.37 0.42
CA CYS A 431 15.93 -22.14 0.98
C CYS A 431 15.83 -21.18 2.17
N ILE A 432 16.11 -21.68 3.35
CA ILE A 432 15.97 -20.92 4.62
C ILE A 432 17.25 -20.45 5.25
N SER A 433 18.43 -20.83 4.72
CA SER A 433 19.71 -20.39 5.25
C SER A 433 20.26 -19.16 4.54
N ARG A 434 20.89 -18.29 5.31
CA ARG A 434 21.57 -17.08 4.82
C ARG A 434 22.96 -17.00 5.46
N GLN A 435 23.94 -16.62 4.68
CA GLN A 435 25.33 -16.47 5.11
C GLN A 435 25.58 -15.07 5.65
N LEU A 436 24.74 -14.70 6.63
CA LEU A 436 24.76 -13.43 7.33
C LEU A 436 25.13 -13.65 8.80
N TRP A 437 25.38 -12.57 9.51
CA TRP A 437 25.53 -12.59 10.97
C TRP A 437 24.27 -12.14 11.70
N TRP A 438 23.52 -11.24 11.10
CA TRP A 438 22.28 -10.72 11.66
C TRP A 438 21.09 -11.59 11.27
N GLY A 439 20.49 -12.25 12.25
CA GLY A 439 19.35 -13.13 12.07
C GLY A 439 19.32 -14.22 13.13
N HIS A 440 18.32 -15.10 13.07
CA HIS A 440 18.23 -16.26 13.93
C HIS A 440 19.26 -17.31 13.51
N GLN A 441 20.26 -17.53 14.32
CA GLN A 441 21.28 -18.54 14.03
C GLN A 441 20.66 -19.94 14.05
N ILE A 442 20.92 -20.71 13.02
CA ILE A 442 20.34 -22.05 12.84
C ILE A 442 20.72 -22.95 14.02
N PRO A 443 19.73 -23.62 14.65
CA PRO A 443 19.97 -24.48 15.82
C PRO A 443 20.43 -25.86 15.40
N ALA A 444 21.59 -25.91 14.76
CA ALA A 444 22.25 -27.12 14.32
C ALA A 444 23.73 -27.10 14.73
N TRP A 445 24.26 -28.24 15.13
CA TRP A 445 25.66 -28.42 15.57
C TRP A 445 26.32 -29.54 14.80
N TYR A 446 27.58 -29.40 14.57
CA TYR A 446 28.41 -30.36 13.84
C TYR A 446 29.46 -30.96 14.73
N ASP A 447 29.71 -32.26 14.58
CA ASP A 447 30.93 -32.92 15.11
C ASP A 447 32.09 -32.83 14.13
N ASN A 448 33.26 -33.32 14.54
CA ASN A 448 34.48 -33.33 13.70
C ASN A 448 34.36 -34.23 12.47
N GLU A 449 33.41 -35.13 12.44
CA GLU A 449 33.12 -36.03 11.32
C GLU A 449 32.12 -35.45 10.32
N GLY A 450 31.57 -34.27 10.65
CA GLY A 450 30.56 -33.61 9.81
C GLY A 450 29.12 -34.07 10.05
N ASN A 451 28.87 -34.87 11.07
CA ASN A 451 27.50 -35.25 11.45
C ASN A 451 26.76 -34.04 12.04
N VAL A 452 25.49 -33.93 11.71
CA VAL A 452 24.62 -32.82 12.10
C VAL A 452 23.69 -33.22 13.21
N TYR A 453 23.57 -32.38 14.23
CA TYR A 453 22.66 -32.53 15.35
C TYR A 453 21.78 -31.28 15.48
N VAL A 454 20.47 -31.45 15.29
CA VAL A 454 19.52 -30.35 15.43
C VAL A 454 18.88 -30.44 16.82
N ALA A 455 18.98 -29.39 17.57
CA ALA A 455 18.55 -29.34 18.95
C ALA A 455 18.16 -27.90 19.38
N ARG A 456 17.52 -27.75 20.53
CA ARG A 456 17.10 -26.42 21.03
C ARG A 456 18.27 -25.60 21.57
N ASN A 457 19.31 -26.29 22.06
CA ASN A 457 20.54 -25.69 22.59
C ASN A 457 21.72 -26.65 22.44
N GLN A 458 22.92 -26.17 22.72
CA GLN A 458 24.15 -26.96 22.63
C GLN A 458 24.16 -28.16 23.55
N GLU A 459 23.67 -28.05 24.77
CA GLU A 459 23.61 -29.15 25.75
C GLU A 459 22.77 -30.32 25.21
N GLU A 460 21.60 -30.02 24.66
CA GLU A 460 20.74 -31.03 24.02
C GLU A 460 21.42 -31.68 22.80
N ALA A 461 22.12 -30.87 21.96
CA ALA A 461 22.85 -31.37 20.82
C ALA A 461 24.01 -32.30 21.25
N GLU A 462 24.78 -31.94 22.27
CA GLU A 462 25.87 -32.75 22.82
C GLU A 462 25.36 -34.05 23.43
N LYS A 463 24.21 -34.00 24.08
CA LYS A 463 23.52 -35.20 24.60
C LYS A 463 23.11 -36.16 23.46
N GLN A 464 22.55 -35.61 22.38
CA GLN A 464 22.21 -36.42 21.19
C GLN A 464 23.45 -37.04 20.54
N ALA A 465 24.54 -36.29 20.46
CA ALA A 465 25.80 -36.73 19.88
C ALA A 465 26.59 -37.71 20.76
N GLY A 466 26.32 -37.69 22.07
CA GLY A 466 27.16 -38.39 23.04
C GLY A 466 28.59 -37.87 23.12
N LYS A 467 28.81 -36.63 22.69
CA LYS A 467 30.12 -35.94 22.58
C LYS A 467 29.97 -34.50 23.03
N THR A 468 31.07 -33.87 23.43
CA THR A 468 31.18 -32.44 23.74
C THR A 468 31.96 -31.72 22.64
N GLY A 469 31.99 -30.40 22.63
CA GLY A 469 32.74 -29.59 21.72
C GLY A 469 32.21 -29.54 20.31
N LEU A 470 30.89 -29.63 20.14
CA LEU A 470 30.21 -29.43 18.86
C LEU A 470 30.32 -27.99 18.39
N THR A 471 30.43 -27.79 17.09
CA THR A 471 30.46 -26.47 16.46
C THR A 471 29.07 -26.11 15.92
N ARG A 472 28.53 -24.95 16.33
CA ARG A 472 27.24 -24.48 15.85
C ARG A 472 27.29 -24.01 14.41
N GLU A 473 26.24 -24.25 13.64
CA GLU A 473 26.04 -23.69 12.31
C GLU A 473 26.19 -22.15 12.34
N GLU A 474 26.97 -21.60 11.43
CA GLU A 474 27.22 -20.15 11.36
C GLU A 474 26.10 -19.40 10.63
N ASP A 475 25.39 -20.07 9.73
CA ASP A 475 24.31 -19.47 8.96
C ASP A 475 23.14 -19.08 9.86
N VAL A 476 22.43 -18.07 9.43
CA VAL A 476 21.17 -17.62 10.03
C VAL A 476 19.99 -17.97 9.15
N LEU A 477 18.80 -17.96 9.73
CA LEU A 477 17.55 -18.21 9.00
C LEU A 477 17.14 -16.99 8.17
N ASP A 478 16.50 -17.25 7.05
CA ASP A 478 15.79 -16.27 6.26
C ASP A 478 14.79 -15.50 7.13
N THR A 479 14.73 -14.19 6.97
CA THR A 479 13.79 -13.32 7.68
C THR A 479 12.35 -13.81 7.59
N TRP A 480 11.93 -14.32 6.45
CA TRP A 480 10.58 -14.83 6.23
C TRP A 480 10.25 -16.08 7.07
N PHE A 481 11.24 -16.77 7.60
CA PHE A 481 11.01 -17.90 8.48
C PHE A 481 10.37 -17.46 9.80
N SER A 482 10.95 -16.49 10.47
CA SER A 482 10.39 -15.93 11.71
C SER A 482 9.11 -15.14 11.46
N SER A 483 9.04 -14.39 10.37
CA SER A 483 7.85 -13.61 9.99
C SER A 483 6.64 -14.49 9.69
N ALA A 484 6.84 -15.71 9.19
CA ALA A 484 5.77 -16.67 8.96
C ALA A 484 5.10 -17.19 10.25
N LEU A 485 5.76 -17.04 11.39
CA LEU A 485 5.29 -17.54 12.68
C LEU A 485 4.48 -16.50 13.46
N VAL A 486 4.49 -15.24 13.03
CA VAL A 486 3.85 -14.11 13.71
C VAL A 486 2.40 -14.39 14.14
N PRO A 487 1.53 -15.03 13.34
CA PRO A 487 0.15 -15.27 13.74
C PRO A 487 -0.03 -16.01 15.05
N PHE A 488 0.91 -16.85 15.43
CA PHE A 488 0.82 -17.64 16.67
C PHE A 488 1.97 -17.36 17.64
N SER A 489 3.13 -16.93 17.19
CA SER A 489 4.26 -16.59 18.06
C SER A 489 3.97 -15.39 18.96
N THR A 490 3.18 -14.44 18.46
CA THR A 490 2.77 -13.24 19.22
C THR A 490 1.65 -13.52 20.22
N LEU A 491 1.00 -14.67 20.12
CA LEU A 491 -0.10 -15.10 20.97
C LEU A 491 0.31 -16.14 22.02
N GLY A 492 1.61 -16.43 22.13
CA GLY A 492 2.17 -17.26 23.21
C GLY A 492 2.37 -18.73 22.88
N TRP A 493 2.14 -19.15 21.62
CA TRP A 493 2.47 -20.53 21.20
C TRP A 493 3.96 -20.86 21.48
N PRO A 494 4.35 -22.04 21.98
CA PRO A 494 3.60 -23.30 22.02
C PRO A 494 2.70 -23.50 23.24
N SER A 495 2.65 -22.56 24.18
CA SER A 495 1.73 -22.63 25.32
C SER A 495 0.29 -22.39 24.87
N GLU A 496 -0.66 -23.06 25.50
CA GLU A 496 -2.07 -22.81 25.29
C GLU A 496 -2.51 -21.57 26.09
N THR A 497 -2.60 -20.42 25.43
CA THR A 497 -2.93 -19.14 26.03
C THR A 497 -4.37 -18.72 25.76
N ASP A 498 -4.92 -17.81 26.56
CA ASP A 498 -6.22 -17.20 26.29
C ASP A 498 -6.18 -16.32 25.02
N GLU A 499 -5.03 -15.72 24.73
CA GLU A 499 -4.78 -14.97 23.49
C GLU A 499 -4.94 -15.86 22.24
N LEU A 500 -4.38 -17.07 22.25
CA LEU A 500 -4.56 -18.02 21.14
C LEU A 500 -6.02 -18.40 20.96
N LYS A 501 -6.75 -18.61 22.04
CA LYS A 501 -8.19 -18.94 22.00
C LYS A 501 -9.03 -17.78 21.45
N ALA A 502 -8.72 -16.56 21.88
CA ALA A 502 -9.46 -15.35 21.52
C ALA A 502 -9.15 -14.84 20.09
N PHE A 503 -7.89 -14.87 19.68
CA PHE A 503 -7.39 -14.09 18.52
C PHE A 503 -6.84 -14.94 17.38
N LEU A 504 -6.79 -16.24 17.49
CA LEU A 504 -6.42 -17.12 16.39
C LEU A 504 -7.64 -17.96 15.93
N PRO A 505 -8.05 -17.89 14.67
CA PRO A 505 -7.51 -17.02 13.60
C PRO A 505 -7.81 -15.54 13.79
N SER A 506 -6.94 -14.69 13.27
CA SER A 506 -7.23 -13.26 13.13
C SER A 506 -8.39 -13.05 12.15
N ASN A 507 -9.12 -11.95 12.30
CA ASN A 507 -10.24 -11.63 11.42
C ASN A 507 -9.75 -11.22 10.03
N VAL A 508 -8.68 -10.44 9.98
CA VAL A 508 -8.14 -9.93 8.73
C VAL A 508 -6.63 -9.74 8.79
N LEU A 509 -5.98 -10.03 7.68
CA LEU A 509 -4.63 -9.58 7.36
C LEU A 509 -4.73 -8.46 6.34
N VAL A 510 -4.03 -7.34 6.55
CA VAL A 510 -3.94 -6.23 5.60
C VAL A 510 -2.51 -6.15 5.09
N THR A 511 -2.32 -6.32 3.81
CA THR A 511 -0.99 -6.36 3.19
C THR A 511 -1.01 -5.91 1.73
N GLY A 512 0.17 -5.59 1.18
CA GLY A 512 0.37 -5.40 -0.24
C GLY A 512 0.42 -6.73 -1.00
N TYR A 513 0.22 -6.68 -2.30
CA TYR A 513 0.20 -7.88 -3.14
C TYR A 513 1.60 -8.50 -3.36
N GLU A 514 2.65 -7.73 -3.18
CA GLU A 514 4.03 -8.14 -3.45
C GLU A 514 4.54 -9.24 -2.50
N ILE A 515 3.90 -9.41 -1.35
CA ILE A 515 4.31 -10.40 -0.35
C ILE A 515 3.29 -11.52 -0.13
N ILE A 516 2.37 -11.73 -1.06
CA ILE A 516 1.38 -12.83 -0.99
C ILE A 516 2.09 -14.18 -0.86
N PHE A 517 3.08 -14.45 -1.68
CA PHE A 517 3.81 -15.71 -1.62
C PHE A 517 4.77 -15.76 -0.44
N PHE A 518 5.56 -14.72 -0.24
CA PHE A 518 6.64 -14.71 0.74
C PHE A 518 6.16 -14.68 2.18
N TRP A 519 5.03 -14.05 2.44
CA TRP A 519 4.51 -13.91 3.79
C TRP A 519 3.15 -14.57 3.97
N VAL A 520 2.15 -14.22 3.18
CA VAL A 520 0.78 -14.72 3.35
C VAL A 520 0.73 -16.25 3.24
N ALA A 521 1.26 -16.82 2.16
CA ALA A 521 1.28 -18.26 1.95
C ALA A 521 2.06 -18.99 3.05
N ARG A 522 3.22 -18.44 3.43
CA ARG A 522 4.06 -19.04 4.47
C ARG A 522 3.43 -18.97 5.86
N MET A 523 2.73 -17.90 6.18
CA MET A 523 1.93 -17.82 7.42
C MET A 523 0.82 -18.89 7.42
N ILE A 524 0.14 -19.08 6.32
CA ILE A 524 -0.91 -20.12 6.20
C ILE A 524 -0.30 -21.50 6.42
N MET A 525 0.83 -21.81 5.78
CA MET A 525 1.53 -23.09 5.94
C MET A 525 1.93 -23.36 7.39
N MET A 526 2.63 -22.43 8.01
CA MET A 526 3.16 -22.63 9.35
C MET A 526 2.06 -22.64 10.41
N THR A 527 1.07 -21.77 10.31
CA THR A 527 -0.02 -21.71 11.28
C THR A 527 -0.89 -22.96 11.21
N THR A 528 -1.28 -23.41 10.02
CA THR A 528 -2.06 -24.63 9.86
C THR A 528 -1.30 -25.86 10.34
N HIS A 529 0.00 -25.90 10.08
CA HIS A 529 0.87 -26.99 10.48
C HIS A 529 1.04 -27.11 11.99
N PHE A 530 1.30 -26.01 12.68
CA PHE A 530 1.61 -26.03 14.12
C PHE A 530 0.40 -25.88 15.03
N THR A 531 -0.67 -25.25 14.56
CA THR A 531 -1.86 -24.99 15.38
C THR A 531 -3.12 -25.75 14.92
N GLY A 532 -3.13 -26.27 13.72
CA GLY A 532 -4.32 -26.87 13.11
C GLY A 532 -5.39 -25.86 12.70
N LYS A 533 -5.11 -24.57 12.79
CA LYS A 533 -6.02 -23.45 12.44
C LYS A 533 -5.41 -22.60 11.35
N VAL A 534 -6.26 -21.91 10.58
CA VAL A 534 -5.78 -20.87 9.67
C VAL A 534 -5.33 -19.64 10.45
N PRO A 535 -4.35 -18.86 9.94
CA PRO A 535 -3.84 -17.70 10.65
C PRO A 535 -4.81 -16.52 10.68
N PHE A 536 -5.60 -16.36 9.63
CA PHE A 536 -6.57 -15.29 9.43
C PHE A 536 -7.68 -15.74 8.49
N LYS A 537 -8.84 -15.07 8.58
CA LYS A 537 -10.01 -15.40 7.76
C LYS A 537 -10.00 -14.64 6.43
N ASP A 538 -9.79 -13.36 6.47
CA ASP A 538 -9.74 -12.49 5.29
C ASP A 538 -8.32 -11.97 5.07
N VAL A 539 -7.92 -11.87 3.80
CA VAL A 539 -6.68 -11.22 3.37
C VAL A 539 -7.07 -10.04 2.48
N TYR A 540 -7.01 -8.85 3.04
CA TYR A 540 -7.24 -7.62 2.29
C TYR A 540 -5.93 -7.18 1.64
N ILE A 541 -5.93 -7.17 0.31
CA ILE A 541 -4.78 -6.77 -0.49
C ILE A 541 -5.00 -5.34 -0.98
N HIS A 542 -4.17 -4.42 -0.46
CA HIS A 542 -4.18 -3.03 -0.91
C HIS A 542 -3.16 -2.76 -2.02
N GLY A 543 -3.36 -1.64 -2.72
CA GLY A 543 -2.42 -1.16 -3.72
C GLY A 543 -1.14 -0.57 -3.12
N ILE A 544 -0.14 -0.38 -3.96
CA ILE A 544 1.12 0.28 -3.59
C ILE A 544 0.95 1.80 -3.76
N VAL A 545 1.38 2.56 -2.75
CA VAL A 545 1.43 4.02 -2.83
C VAL A 545 2.71 4.42 -3.58
N ARG A 546 2.51 5.13 -4.66
CA ARG A 546 3.56 5.62 -5.56
C ARG A 546 3.69 7.14 -5.45
N ASP A 547 4.81 7.67 -5.92
CA ASP A 547 5.00 9.11 -6.00
C ASP A 547 4.10 9.75 -7.09
N HIS A 548 4.15 11.07 -7.23
CA HIS A 548 3.34 11.82 -8.19
C HIS A 548 3.61 11.45 -9.67
N GLU A 549 4.77 10.87 -9.97
CA GLU A 549 5.15 10.37 -11.30
C GLU A 549 4.78 8.89 -11.51
N GLY A 550 4.20 8.25 -10.51
CA GLY A 550 3.84 6.83 -10.55
C GLY A 550 5.00 5.87 -10.27
N LYS A 551 6.11 6.36 -9.73
CA LYS A 551 7.26 5.54 -9.34
C LYS A 551 7.09 5.02 -7.92
N LYS A 552 7.61 3.82 -7.66
CA LYS A 552 7.67 3.26 -6.30
C LYS A 552 8.51 4.19 -5.41
N MET A 553 7.99 4.50 -4.22
CA MET A 553 8.73 5.29 -3.24
C MET A 553 9.81 4.44 -2.59
N SER A 554 11.05 4.94 -2.59
CA SER A 554 12.18 4.32 -1.93
C SER A 554 13.12 5.38 -1.38
N LYS A 555 13.64 5.15 -0.17
CA LYS A 555 14.64 6.04 0.44
C LYS A 555 15.92 6.13 -0.42
N SER A 556 16.31 5.01 -1.02
CA SER A 556 17.47 4.93 -1.90
C SER A 556 17.33 5.70 -3.22
N GLU A 557 16.11 5.99 -3.64
CA GLU A 557 15.80 6.80 -4.84
C GLU A 557 15.51 8.28 -4.51
N GLY A 558 15.41 8.63 -3.24
CA GLY A 558 15.19 10.01 -2.79
C GLY A 558 13.78 10.57 -3.04
N ASN A 559 12.79 9.71 -3.27
CA ASN A 559 11.40 10.10 -3.52
C ASN A 559 10.43 9.73 -2.40
N VAL A 560 10.94 9.29 -1.25
CA VAL A 560 10.14 8.97 -0.06
C VAL A 560 9.69 10.25 0.65
N ILE A 561 8.48 10.18 1.21
CA ILE A 561 7.95 11.17 2.13
C ILE A 561 7.68 10.47 3.46
N ASP A 562 8.22 11.02 4.53
CA ASP A 562 7.93 10.60 5.90
C ASP A 562 6.51 11.07 6.26
N PRO A 563 5.63 10.17 6.73
CA PRO A 563 4.29 10.55 7.17
C PRO A 563 4.27 11.67 8.21
N VAL A 564 5.22 11.68 9.12
CA VAL A 564 5.33 12.72 10.15
C VAL A 564 5.67 14.09 9.56
N ASP A 565 6.44 14.15 8.49
CA ASP A 565 6.71 15.40 7.77
C ASP A 565 5.47 15.99 7.11
N LEU A 566 4.52 15.13 6.69
CA LEU A 566 3.21 15.59 6.22
C LEU A 566 2.33 16.06 7.38
N ILE A 567 2.36 15.35 8.50
CA ILE A 567 1.58 15.67 9.69
C ILE A 567 2.02 17.03 10.29
N ASP A 568 3.31 17.19 10.53
CA ASP A 568 3.88 18.34 11.23
C ASP A 568 4.29 19.47 10.29
N GLY A 569 4.50 19.17 9.01
CA GLY A 569 5.21 20.04 8.10
C GLY A 569 6.73 19.90 8.25
N ILE A 570 7.45 20.33 7.23
CA ILE A 570 8.92 20.33 7.20
C ILE A 570 9.41 21.46 6.29
N ASP A 571 10.45 22.16 6.73
CA ASP A 571 11.10 23.19 5.92
C ASP A 571 11.85 22.56 4.74
N LEU A 572 11.97 23.31 3.64
CA LEU A 572 12.62 22.83 2.43
C LEU A 572 14.05 22.34 2.68
N ASP A 573 14.84 23.09 3.45
CA ASP A 573 16.25 22.73 3.72
C ASP A 573 16.39 21.38 4.43
N LYS A 574 15.55 21.13 5.42
CA LYS A 574 15.52 19.84 6.14
C LYS A 574 15.02 18.71 5.24
N LEU A 575 14.03 18.97 4.38
CA LEU A 575 13.49 18.01 3.43
C LEU A 575 14.54 17.59 2.41
N LEU A 576 15.33 18.54 1.89
CA LEU A 576 16.44 18.27 0.98
C LEU A 576 17.48 17.35 1.61
N VAL A 577 17.84 17.58 2.86
CA VAL A 577 18.78 16.71 3.60
C VAL A 577 18.21 15.29 3.74
N LYS A 578 16.94 15.17 4.14
CA LYS A 578 16.30 13.84 4.28
C LYS A 578 16.28 13.07 2.97
N ARG A 579 15.92 13.72 1.87
CA ARG A 579 15.74 13.06 0.56
C ARG A 579 17.04 12.75 -0.16
N THR A 580 18.13 13.36 0.23
CA THR A 580 19.47 13.11 -0.33
C THR A 580 20.37 12.25 0.54
N THR A 581 19.90 11.84 1.72
CA THR A 581 20.64 10.96 2.63
C THR A 581 20.34 9.49 2.34
N GLY A 582 21.39 8.69 2.15
CA GLY A 582 21.27 7.23 1.93
C GLY A 582 20.84 6.84 0.52
N LEU A 583 21.11 7.70 -0.47
CA LEU A 583 20.88 7.37 -1.88
C LEU A 583 21.72 6.18 -2.33
N ARG A 584 21.12 5.29 -3.14
CA ARG A 584 21.85 4.17 -3.77
C ARG A 584 22.98 4.67 -4.67
N LYS A 585 22.76 5.77 -5.36
CA LYS A 585 23.71 6.46 -6.21
C LYS A 585 23.91 7.90 -5.70
N PRO A 586 24.91 8.16 -4.86
CA PRO A 586 25.12 9.49 -4.28
C PRO A 586 25.25 10.63 -5.31
N GLU A 587 25.73 10.29 -6.51
CA GLU A 587 25.85 11.22 -7.63
C GLU A 587 24.52 11.77 -8.14
N THR A 588 23.40 11.16 -7.80
CA THR A 588 22.04 11.62 -8.17
C THR A 588 21.50 12.71 -7.25
N ALA A 589 22.16 13.05 -6.15
CA ALA A 589 21.71 14.01 -5.18
C ALA A 589 21.30 15.38 -5.80
N PRO A 590 22.03 15.98 -6.72
CA PRO A 590 21.62 17.24 -7.36
C PRO A 590 20.28 17.14 -8.09
N LYS A 591 20.03 16.02 -8.76
CA LYS A 591 18.77 15.77 -9.46
C LYS A 591 17.58 15.58 -8.49
N VAL A 592 17.81 14.90 -7.37
CA VAL A 592 16.84 14.74 -6.30
C VAL A 592 16.51 16.09 -5.66
N GLU A 593 17.49 16.93 -5.41
CA GLU A 593 17.29 18.30 -4.88
C GLU A 593 16.47 19.16 -5.83
N GLU A 594 16.78 19.16 -7.11
CA GLU A 594 16.04 19.91 -8.12
C GLU A 594 14.56 19.47 -8.19
N ALA A 595 14.31 18.17 -8.24
CA ALA A 595 12.96 17.62 -8.25
C ALA A 595 12.20 17.98 -6.97
N THR A 596 12.86 17.94 -5.82
CA THR A 596 12.27 18.30 -4.53
C THR A 596 11.91 19.78 -4.46
N LYS A 597 12.79 20.68 -4.89
CA LYS A 597 12.54 22.12 -4.95
C LYS A 597 11.38 22.47 -5.89
N LYS A 598 11.26 21.76 -6.99
CA LYS A 598 10.16 21.94 -7.94
C LYS A 598 8.82 21.51 -7.35
N LEU A 599 8.79 20.39 -6.63
CA LEU A 599 7.57 19.82 -6.06
C LEU A 599 7.16 20.55 -4.78
N PHE A 600 8.11 20.94 -3.95
CA PHE A 600 7.90 21.58 -2.66
C PHE A 600 8.75 22.86 -2.53
N PRO A 601 8.42 23.95 -3.23
CA PRO A 601 9.25 25.16 -3.24
C PRO A 601 9.49 25.78 -1.86
N GLU A 602 8.54 25.60 -0.94
CA GLU A 602 8.57 26.13 0.43
C GLU A 602 8.55 25.03 1.51
N GLY A 603 8.88 23.80 1.14
CA GLY A 603 8.73 22.64 2.01
C GLY A 603 7.30 22.11 2.01
N ILE A 604 6.99 21.27 3.01
CA ILE A 604 5.66 20.67 3.18
C ILE A 604 4.94 21.37 4.33
N PRO A 605 3.75 21.94 4.09
CA PRO A 605 2.97 22.54 5.17
C PRO A 605 2.38 21.45 6.08
N SER A 606 2.13 21.79 7.35
CA SER A 606 1.46 20.89 8.30
C SER A 606 0.04 20.57 7.85
N MET A 607 -0.28 19.28 7.74
CA MET A 607 -1.61 18.78 7.37
C MET A 607 -2.39 18.25 8.59
N GLY A 608 -1.69 17.73 9.60
CA GLY A 608 -2.28 16.98 10.70
C GLY A 608 -2.49 15.50 10.35
N ALA A 609 -2.55 14.65 11.38
CA ALA A 609 -2.72 13.21 11.22
C ALA A 609 -4.09 12.84 10.65
N ASP A 610 -5.16 13.51 11.04
CA ASP A 610 -6.51 13.23 10.57
C ASP A 610 -6.67 13.45 9.07
N ALA A 611 -6.08 14.53 8.54
CA ALA A 611 -6.07 14.81 7.11
C ALA A 611 -5.28 13.76 6.32
N LEU A 612 -4.12 13.33 6.83
CA LEU A 612 -3.35 12.24 6.24
C LEU A 612 -4.16 10.94 6.21
N ARG A 613 -4.75 10.57 7.33
CA ARG A 613 -5.56 9.34 7.44
C ARG A 613 -6.77 9.34 6.52
N PHE A 614 -7.45 10.47 6.43
CA PHE A 614 -8.59 10.60 5.52
C PHE A 614 -8.17 10.50 4.05
N THR A 615 -7.03 11.06 3.70
CA THR A 615 -6.41 10.92 2.37
C THR A 615 -6.13 9.46 2.07
N MET A 616 -5.52 8.73 3.00
CA MET A 616 -5.22 7.31 2.83
C MET A 616 -6.50 6.47 2.72
N ALA A 617 -7.50 6.71 3.56
CA ALA A 617 -8.79 6.04 3.45
C ALA A 617 -9.44 6.27 2.08
N SER A 618 -9.36 7.48 1.54
CA SER A 618 -9.91 7.81 0.23
C SER A 618 -9.24 7.06 -0.93
N TYR A 619 -8.01 6.60 -0.75
CA TYR A 619 -7.27 5.80 -1.72
C TYR A 619 -7.56 4.30 -1.61
N ALA A 620 -8.15 3.84 -0.53
CA ALA A 620 -8.37 2.42 -0.24
C ALA A 620 -9.52 1.84 -1.07
N SER A 621 -9.36 1.91 -2.38
CA SER A 621 -10.12 1.19 -3.39
C SER A 621 -9.45 -0.17 -3.66
N LEU A 622 -10.11 -1.04 -4.41
CA LEU A 622 -9.58 -2.36 -4.75
C LEU A 622 -8.55 -2.33 -5.90
N GLY A 623 -7.86 -1.21 -6.10
CA GLY A 623 -6.86 -1.02 -7.14
C GLY A 623 -5.45 -1.49 -6.75
N ARG A 624 -4.57 -1.63 -7.75
CA ARG A 624 -3.19 -2.12 -7.59
C ARG A 624 -2.18 -1.06 -7.18
N SER A 625 -2.41 0.18 -7.49
CA SER A 625 -1.52 1.28 -7.15
C SER A 625 -2.25 2.60 -7.05
N VAL A 626 -1.69 3.50 -6.25
CA VAL A 626 -2.21 4.84 -5.99
C VAL A 626 -1.07 5.83 -6.06
N ASN A 627 -1.24 6.90 -6.82
CA ASN A 627 -0.30 8.01 -6.82
C ASN A 627 -0.69 9.00 -5.73
N PHE A 628 0.25 9.30 -4.83
CA PHE A 628 0.01 10.24 -3.74
C PHE A 628 -0.14 11.67 -4.29
N ASP A 629 -1.24 12.34 -3.93
CA ASP A 629 -1.56 13.70 -4.33
C ASP A 629 -1.67 14.64 -3.12
N PHE A 630 -0.73 15.60 -3.01
CA PHE A 630 -0.73 16.61 -1.95
C PHE A 630 -1.96 17.50 -1.93
N LYS A 631 -2.53 17.83 -3.10
CA LYS A 631 -3.73 18.66 -3.18
C LYS A 631 -4.93 17.98 -2.53
N ARG A 632 -4.98 16.66 -2.62
CA ARG A 632 -6.02 15.88 -1.93
C ARG A 632 -5.85 15.97 -0.41
N ALA A 633 -4.63 15.87 0.10
CA ALA A 633 -4.35 16.04 1.51
C ALA A 633 -4.71 17.45 2.01
N GLU A 634 -4.41 18.48 1.23
CA GLU A 634 -4.84 19.86 1.52
C GLU A 634 -6.36 19.99 1.55
N GLY A 635 -7.05 19.35 0.62
CA GLY A 635 -8.52 19.29 0.60
C GLY A 635 -9.09 18.71 1.88
N TYR A 636 -8.51 17.64 2.38
CA TYR A 636 -8.96 17.02 3.63
C TYR A 636 -8.52 17.77 4.89
N ARG A 637 -7.41 18.51 4.85
CA ARG A 637 -7.10 19.50 5.89
C ARG A 637 -8.20 20.57 5.96
N ASN A 638 -8.66 21.04 4.82
CA ASN A 638 -9.77 21.99 4.75
C ASN A 638 -11.09 21.37 5.27
N PHE A 639 -11.29 20.08 5.05
CA PHE A 639 -12.40 19.33 5.66
C PHE A 639 -12.33 19.32 7.19
N CYS A 640 -11.15 19.09 7.77
CA CYS A 640 -10.96 19.21 9.22
C CYS A 640 -11.30 20.61 9.72
N ASN A 641 -10.86 21.66 9.03
CA ASN A 641 -11.22 23.05 9.35
C ASN A 641 -12.73 23.30 9.25
N LYS A 642 -13.37 22.74 8.21
CA LYS A 642 -14.83 22.85 8.02
C LYS A 642 -15.59 22.22 9.19
N LEU A 643 -15.20 21.02 9.60
CA LEU A 643 -15.81 20.32 10.74
C LEU A 643 -15.61 21.09 12.05
N TRP A 644 -14.41 21.63 12.27
CA TRP A 644 -14.11 22.46 13.43
C TRP A 644 -14.96 23.73 13.49
N ASN A 645 -15.06 24.43 12.39
CA ASN A 645 -15.85 25.66 12.29
C ASN A 645 -17.35 25.39 12.40
N ALA A 646 -17.83 24.30 11.84
CA ALA A 646 -19.22 23.85 12.00
C ALA A 646 -19.52 23.54 13.47
N THR A 647 -18.62 22.89 14.16
CA THR A 647 -18.74 22.62 15.61
C THR A 647 -18.80 23.93 16.40
N ASN A 648 -17.92 24.88 16.10
CA ASN A 648 -17.95 26.20 16.75
C ASN A 648 -19.29 26.90 16.55
N PHE A 649 -19.83 26.85 15.33
CA PHE A 649 -21.16 27.40 15.06
C PHE A 649 -22.24 26.70 15.92
N VAL A 650 -22.21 25.38 15.99
CA VAL A 650 -23.15 24.62 16.81
C VAL A 650 -23.04 25.02 18.29
N LEU A 651 -21.81 25.11 18.81
CA LEU A 651 -21.56 25.49 20.21
C LEU A 651 -22.09 26.91 20.51
N MET A 652 -21.89 27.88 19.63
CA MET A 652 -22.39 29.25 19.77
C MET A 652 -23.91 29.28 19.90
N ASN A 653 -24.63 28.34 19.29
CA ASN A 653 -26.08 28.29 19.29
C ASN A 653 -26.68 27.33 20.35
N THR A 654 -25.87 26.54 21.01
CA THR A 654 -26.29 25.45 21.90
C THR A 654 -25.70 25.51 23.30
N GLU A 655 -24.52 26.11 23.47
CA GLU A 655 -23.90 26.25 24.77
C GLU A 655 -24.77 27.11 25.71
N ASP A 656 -24.99 26.63 26.93
CA ASP A 656 -25.88 27.27 27.93
C ASP A 656 -27.34 27.47 27.49
N LYS A 657 -27.79 26.72 26.47
CA LYS A 657 -29.18 26.78 25.96
C LYS A 657 -29.85 25.42 26.05
N ASP A 658 -31.17 25.41 25.99
CA ASP A 658 -31.96 24.18 25.96
C ASP A 658 -31.74 23.45 24.62
N CYS A 659 -31.08 22.27 24.67
CA CYS A 659 -30.83 21.39 23.53
C CYS A 659 -31.78 20.18 23.51
N GLY A 660 -32.98 20.30 24.11
CA GLY A 660 -33.92 19.22 24.09
C GLY A 660 -33.55 18.01 24.92
N GLN A 661 -32.77 18.19 25.99
CA GLN A 661 -32.31 17.08 26.85
C GLN A 661 -33.43 16.58 27.78
N ASP A 662 -34.39 17.45 28.16
CA ASP A 662 -35.55 17.07 28.92
C ASP A 662 -36.61 16.47 27.98
N GLU A 663 -36.74 15.14 28.01
CA GLU A 663 -37.68 14.40 27.15
C GLU A 663 -39.15 14.60 27.54
N MET A 664 -39.42 15.17 28.69
CA MET A 664 -40.79 15.49 29.14
C MET A 664 -41.34 16.76 28.47
N GLN A 665 -40.48 17.59 27.88
CA GLN A 665 -40.95 18.78 27.16
C GLN A 665 -41.20 18.46 25.68
N PRO A 666 -42.18 19.11 25.03
CA PRO A 666 -42.52 18.81 23.65
C PRO A 666 -41.39 19.17 22.67
N LEU A 667 -41.31 18.39 21.63
CA LEU A 667 -40.43 18.59 20.45
C LEU A 667 -41.31 18.82 19.22
N ALA A 668 -40.83 19.64 18.30
CA ALA A 668 -41.46 19.91 17.02
C ALA A 668 -40.41 19.80 15.88
N PHE A 669 -40.26 18.62 15.35
CA PHE A 669 -39.36 18.36 14.23
C PHE A 669 -39.91 18.95 12.93
N THR A 670 -39.15 19.79 12.27
CA THR A 670 -39.43 20.30 10.93
C THR A 670 -39.08 19.23 9.87
N PHE A 671 -39.52 19.46 8.62
CA PHE A 671 -39.10 18.59 7.53
C PHE A 671 -37.57 18.60 7.35
N ALA A 672 -36.92 19.74 7.60
CA ALA A 672 -35.45 19.85 7.53
C ALA A 672 -34.77 19.01 8.61
N ASP A 673 -35.26 19.01 9.83
CA ASP A 673 -34.78 18.16 10.93
C ASP A 673 -34.94 16.68 10.57
N GLN A 674 -36.10 16.28 10.10
CA GLN A 674 -36.40 14.92 9.68
C GLN A 674 -35.54 14.48 8.50
N TRP A 675 -35.34 15.40 7.54
CA TRP A 675 -34.49 15.13 6.37
C TRP A 675 -33.04 14.85 6.76
N ILE A 676 -32.41 15.69 7.59
CA ILE A 676 -31.00 15.47 7.98
C ILE A 676 -30.84 14.22 8.84
N ILE A 677 -31.81 13.91 9.71
CA ILE A 677 -31.84 12.67 10.47
C ILE A 677 -31.94 11.47 9.55
N GLY A 678 -32.81 11.52 8.56
CA GLY A 678 -32.96 10.46 7.55
C GLY A 678 -31.68 10.28 6.68
N LYS A 679 -31.06 11.38 6.25
CA LYS A 679 -29.79 11.37 5.54
C LYS A 679 -28.68 10.77 6.37
N LEU A 680 -28.66 11.05 7.66
CA LEU A 680 -27.73 10.46 8.60
C LEU A 680 -27.89 8.93 8.66
N GLN A 681 -29.13 8.43 8.70
CA GLN A 681 -29.39 6.99 8.70
C GLN A 681 -28.90 6.32 7.42
N GLN A 682 -29.09 6.97 6.28
CA GLN A 682 -28.53 6.48 5.01
C GLN A 682 -27.00 6.45 5.03
N ALA A 683 -26.37 7.49 5.56
CA ALA A 683 -24.91 7.54 5.71
C ALA A 683 -24.39 6.47 6.67
N GLU A 684 -25.04 6.27 7.81
CA GLU A 684 -24.68 5.21 8.78
C GLU A 684 -24.71 3.82 8.14
N ALA A 685 -25.77 3.51 7.38
CA ALA A 685 -25.89 2.23 6.69
C ALA A 685 -24.81 2.04 5.63
N ALA A 686 -24.55 3.06 4.82
CA ALA A 686 -23.55 3.03 3.76
C ALA A 686 -22.12 2.90 4.32
N VAL A 687 -21.80 3.58 5.40
CA VAL A 687 -20.49 3.50 6.06
C VAL A 687 -20.28 2.15 6.71
N ALA A 688 -21.27 1.58 7.38
CA ALA A 688 -21.18 0.23 7.95
C ALA A 688 -20.91 -0.82 6.86
N GLU A 689 -21.65 -0.77 5.76
CA GLU A 689 -21.43 -1.67 4.62
C GLU A 689 -20.04 -1.49 4.03
N ALA A 690 -19.56 -0.24 3.91
CA ALA A 690 -18.23 0.06 3.39
C ALA A 690 -17.12 -0.53 4.28
N PHE A 691 -17.20 -0.42 5.60
CA PHE A 691 -16.24 -1.06 6.50
C PHE A 691 -16.27 -2.59 6.42
N GLU A 692 -17.46 -3.18 6.37
CA GLU A 692 -17.62 -4.65 6.33
C GLU A 692 -17.18 -5.25 4.99
N THR A 693 -17.22 -4.48 3.91
CA THR A 693 -16.78 -4.89 2.57
C THR A 693 -15.36 -4.38 2.22
N TYR A 694 -14.65 -3.82 3.16
CA TYR A 694 -13.30 -3.25 2.98
C TYR A 694 -13.23 -2.14 1.92
N ARG A 695 -14.29 -1.37 1.76
CA ARG A 695 -14.36 -0.23 0.84
C ARG A 695 -14.23 1.09 1.62
N PHE A 696 -13.04 1.33 2.15
CA PHE A 696 -12.75 2.54 2.94
C PHE A 696 -12.87 3.82 2.12
N ASP A 697 -12.62 3.73 0.82
CA ASP A 697 -12.85 4.82 -0.13
C ASP A 697 -14.32 5.26 -0.16
N LEU A 698 -15.25 4.31 -0.16
CA LEU A 698 -16.68 4.59 -0.10
C LEU A 698 -17.11 5.13 1.27
N ALA A 699 -16.52 4.61 2.35
CA ALA A 699 -16.75 5.15 3.69
C ALA A 699 -16.32 6.62 3.77
N ALA A 700 -15.11 6.94 3.32
CA ALA A 700 -14.58 8.30 3.30
C ALA A 700 -15.42 9.23 2.42
N GLN A 701 -15.80 8.80 1.24
CA GLN A 701 -16.64 9.58 0.31
C GLN A 701 -18.01 9.88 0.92
N THR A 702 -18.68 8.87 1.46
CA THR A 702 -20.01 9.01 2.08
C THR A 702 -19.97 10.00 3.24
N LEU A 703 -18.98 9.88 4.12
CA LEU A 703 -18.81 10.78 5.26
C LEU A 703 -18.50 12.21 4.82
N TYR A 704 -17.61 12.37 3.86
CA TYR A 704 -17.26 13.69 3.33
C TYR A 704 -18.48 14.38 2.74
N GLU A 705 -19.23 13.72 1.87
CA GLU A 705 -20.43 14.26 1.23
C GLU A 705 -21.53 14.58 2.24
N PHE A 706 -21.78 13.69 3.17
CA PHE A 706 -22.78 13.92 4.20
C PHE A 706 -22.42 15.12 5.08
N VAL A 707 -21.20 15.17 5.61
CA VAL A 707 -20.79 16.24 6.53
C VAL A 707 -20.70 17.57 5.81
N TRP A 708 -20.03 17.62 4.67
CA TRP A 708 -19.81 18.89 3.97
C TRP A 708 -21.07 19.40 3.28
N ASN A 709 -21.67 18.56 2.42
CA ASN A 709 -22.78 19.00 1.58
C ASN A 709 -24.10 19.02 2.33
N GLU A 710 -24.44 17.94 3.02
CA GLU A 710 -25.78 17.82 3.60
C GLU A 710 -25.87 18.51 4.96
N TYR A 711 -24.95 18.26 5.86
CA TYR A 711 -24.98 18.87 7.18
C TYR A 711 -24.52 20.33 7.19
N CYS A 712 -23.32 20.63 6.68
CA CYS A 712 -22.76 21.99 6.73
C CYS A 712 -23.40 22.93 5.73
N ASP A 713 -23.49 22.56 4.47
CA ASP A 713 -23.96 23.48 3.42
C ASP A 713 -25.47 23.63 3.39
N TRP A 714 -26.23 22.63 3.80
CA TRP A 714 -27.67 22.70 3.81
C TRP A 714 -28.25 22.79 5.22
N TYR A 715 -28.07 21.78 6.07
CA TYR A 715 -28.83 21.75 7.33
C TYR A 715 -28.44 22.88 8.27
N ILE A 716 -27.18 23.21 8.44
CA ILE A 716 -26.74 24.34 9.28
C ILE A 716 -27.39 25.66 8.80
N GLU A 717 -27.47 25.88 7.50
CA GLU A 717 -28.08 27.07 6.93
C GLU A 717 -29.60 27.12 7.22
N LEU A 718 -30.27 25.99 7.14
CA LEU A 718 -31.70 25.86 7.50
C LEU A 718 -31.90 26.03 9.01
N ALA A 719 -31.02 25.47 9.82
CA ALA A 719 -31.06 25.58 11.27
C ALA A 719 -30.95 27.05 11.75
N LYS A 720 -30.10 27.85 11.08
CA LYS A 720 -30.01 29.31 11.35
C LYS A 720 -31.38 29.97 11.26
N VAL A 721 -32.12 29.68 10.20
CA VAL A 721 -33.48 30.24 10.00
C VAL A 721 -34.42 29.76 11.08
N GLN A 722 -34.41 28.49 11.41
CA GLN A 722 -35.26 27.89 12.43
C GLN A 722 -34.98 28.44 13.84
N ILE A 723 -33.72 28.71 14.18
CA ILE A 723 -33.38 29.35 15.46
C ILE A 723 -33.79 30.81 15.48
N GLN A 724 -33.62 31.55 14.37
CA GLN A 724 -33.95 32.97 14.30
C GLN A 724 -35.44 33.25 14.27
N THR A 725 -36.23 32.43 13.60
CA THR A 725 -37.65 32.69 13.32
C THR A 725 -38.63 31.73 14.00
N GLY A 726 -38.11 30.63 14.57
CA GLY A 726 -38.94 29.60 15.19
C GLY A 726 -39.48 29.98 16.57
N CYS A 727 -40.57 29.31 16.96
CA CYS A 727 -41.06 29.36 18.34
C CYS A 727 -40.08 28.62 19.27
N PRO A 728 -40.20 28.80 20.60
CA PRO A 728 -39.31 28.15 21.56
C PRO A 728 -39.18 26.62 21.40
N THR A 729 -40.27 25.94 21.07
CA THR A 729 -40.28 24.48 20.82
C THR A 729 -39.48 24.13 19.56
N THR A 730 -39.64 24.89 18.47
CA THR A 730 -38.85 24.70 17.24
C THR A 730 -37.38 24.99 17.46
N GLN A 731 -37.05 26.05 18.15
CA GLN A 731 -35.67 26.41 18.48
C GLN A 731 -34.98 25.30 19.30
N ARG A 732 -35.67 24.80 20.31
CA ARG A 732 -35.20 23.71 21.17
C ARG A 732 -34.96 22.43 20.36
N THR A 733 -35.91 22.08 19.50
CA THR A 733 -35.82 20.89 18.64
C THR A 733 -34.68 21.02 17.63
N THR A 734 -34.48 22.21 17.06
CA THR A 734 -33.39 22.50 16.14
C THR A 734 -32.03 22.35 16.81
N ARG A 735 -31.85 22.86 18.03
CA ARG A 735 -30.61 22.69 18.79
C ARG A 735 -30.36 21.21 19.09
N ARG A 736 -31.38 20.47 19.48
CA ARG A 736 -31.29 19.03 19.70
C ARG A 736 -30.79 18.31 18.44
N THR A 737 -31.38 18.62 17.30
CA THR A 737 -30.99 17.99 16.02
C THR A 737 -29.57 18.36 15.62
N LEU A 738 -29.19 19.63 15.72
CA LEU A 738 -27.80 20.08 15.45
C LEU A 738 -26.79 19.30 16.27
N VAL A 739 -27.02 19.18 17.57
CA VAL A 739 -26.06 18.56 18.50
C VAL A 739 -26.03 17.05 18.34
N ARG A 740 -27.16 16.39 18.20
CA ARG A 740 -27.24 14.93 18.09
C ARG A 740 -26.70 14.41 16.75
N VAL A 741 -27.02 15.12 15.68
CA VAL A 741 -26.44 14.76 14.36
C VAL A 741 -24.93 14.96 14.36
N LEU A 742 -24.43 16.06 14.91
CA LEU A 742 -23.00 16.31 15.01
C LEU A 742 -22.28 15.27 15.88
N GLU A 743 -22.85 14.92 17.02
CA GLU A 743 -22.30 13.89 17.91
C GLU A 743 -22.19 12.54 17.17
N THR A 744 -23.21 12.16 16.43
CA THR A 744 -23.21 10.94 15.62
C THR A 744 -22.18 11.01 14.49
N ILE A 745 -22.06 12.14 13.80
CA ILE A 745 -21.02 12.39 12.80
C ILE A 745 -19.63 12.13 13.39
N LEU A 746 -19.37 12.62 14.58
CA LEU A 746 -18.06 12.44 15.23
C LEU A 746 -17.75 10.97 15.48
N ARG A 747 -18.71 10.19 15.95
CA ARG A 747 -18.52 8.74 16.12
C ARG A 747 -18.35 8.00 14.79
N LEU A 748 -19.09 8.39 13.75
CA LEU A 748 -18.93 7.81 12.41
C LEU A 748 -17.56 8.08 11.82
N LEU A 749 -17.03 9.29 12.03
CA LEU A 749 -15.71 9.71 11.52
C LEU A 749 -14.54 9.14 12.33
N HIS A 750 -14.76 8.82 13.60
CA HIS A 750 -13.67 8.49 14.54
C HIS A 750 -12.70 7.42 14.03
N PRO A 751 -13.13 6.30 13.43
CA PRO A 751 -12.19 5.29 12.92
C PRO A 751 -11.17 5.83 11.90
N ILE A 752 -11.55 6.82 11.11
CA ILE A 752 -10.68 7.45 10.11
C ILE A 752 -9.96 8.68 10.68
N MET A 753 -10.68 9.52 11.42
CA MET A 753 -10.20 10.80 11.95
C MET A 753 -10.25 10.83 13.49
N PRO A 754 -9.35 10.10 14.16
CA PRO A 754 -9.50 9.86 15.61
C PRO A 754 -9.27 11.08 16.49
N PHE A 755 -8.38 12.00 16.11
CA PHE A 755 -7.94 13.09 16.98
C PHE A 755 -8.93 14.24 17.06
N ILE A 756 -9.31 14.79 15.91
CA ILE A 756 -10.29 15.89 15.85
C ILE A 756 -11.64 15.43 16.40
N THR A 757 -12.03 14.21 16.14
CA THR A 757 -13.31 13.68 16.62
C THR A 757 -13.31 13.50 18.14
N GLU A 758 -12.21 13.07 18.74
CA GLU A 758 -12.10 13.00 20.19
C GLU A 758 -12.20 14.39 20.82
N GLU A 759 -11.46 15.36 20.32
CA GLU A 759 -11.45 16.73 20.84
C GLU A 759 -12.85 17.35 20.79
N LEU A 760 -13.52 17.22 19.66
CA LEU A 760 -14.86 17.80 19.47
C LEU A 760 -15.93 17.03 20.24
N TRP A 761 -15.81 15.71 20.31
CA TRP A 761 -16.79 14.87 21.02
C TRP A 761 -16.84 15.15 22.52
N GLN A 762 -15.70 15.49 23.15
CA GLN A 762 -15.65 15.83 24.57
C GLN A 762 -16.52 17.05 24.92
N VAL A 763 -16.75 17.97 23.98
CA VAL A 763 -17.58 19.16 24.18
C VAL A 763 -19.00 19.01 23.61
N VAL A 764 -19.19 18.21 22.58
CA VAL A 764 -20.49 18.03 21.91
C VAL A 764 -21.32 16.95 22.58
N ALA A 765 -20.75 15.84 22.96
CA ALA A 765 -21.47 14.70 23.55
C ALA A 765 -22.26 15.04 24.84
N PRO A 766 -21.74 15.86 25.77
CA PRO A 766 -22.52 16.30 26.92
C PRO A 766 -23.78 17.09 26.55
N LEU A 767 -23.69 17.94 25.52
CA LEU A 767 -24.84 18.74 25.03
C LEU A 767 -25.92 17.84 24.40
N ALA A 768 -25.52 16.76 23.79
CA ALA A 768 -26.42 15.75 23.21
C ALA A 768 -26.95 14.74 24.23
N ASN A 769 -26.50 14.82 25.48
CA ASN A 769 -26.72 13.80 26.50
C ASN A 769 -26.28 12.40 26.06
N ALA A 770 -25.17 12.34 25.34
CA ALA A 770 -24.65 11.14 24.68
C ALA A 770 -23.23 10.77 25.11
N LYS A 771 -22.68 11.41 26.15
CA LYS A 771 -21.38 11.05 26.69
C LYS A 771 -21.49 9.76 27.53
N THR A 772 -21.43 8.63 26.88
CA THR A 772 -21.60 7.30 27.44
C THR A 772 -20.29 6.65 27.90
N ALA A 773 -19.14 7.27 27.58
CA ALA A 773 -17.81 6.78 27.91
C ALA A 773 -16.83 7.95 28.11
N ASP A 774 -15.67 7.68 28.67
CA ASP A 774 -14.63 8.70 28.88
C ASP A 774 -13.94 9.12 27.58
N SER A 775 -13.94 8.24 26.59
CA SER A 775 -13.40 8.49 25.26
C SER A 775 -14.40 8.07 24.17
N ILE A 776 -14.43 8.82 23.06
CA ILE A 776 -15.20 8.46 21.87
C ILE A 776 -14.83 7.07 21.34
N MET A 777 -13.59 6.67 21.53
CA MET A 777 -13.06 5.38 21.10
C MET A 777 -13.78 4.19 21.77
N LEU A 778 -14.34 4.40 22.94
CA LEU A 778 -15.09 3.41 23.72
C LEU A 778 -16.60 3.54 23.58
N ALA A 779 -17.07 4.57 22.90
CA ALA A 779 -18.50 4.77 22.64
C ALA A 779 -18.97 3.81 21.53
N ALA A 780 -20.27 3.49 21.55
CA ALA A 780 -20.84 2.60 20.56
C ALA A 780 -20.82 3.22 19.15
N TYR A 781 -20.43 2.45 18.14
CA TYR A 781 -20.53 2.89 16.76
C TYR A 781 -22.00 3.02 16.36
N PRO A 782 -22.43 4.11 15.68
CA PRO A 782 -23.80 4.33 15.29
C PRO A 782 -24.38 3.20 14.44
N GLN A 783 -25.60 2.80 14.73
CA GLN A 783 -26.33 1.80 13.95
C GLN A 783 -27.52 2.48 13.26
N ALA A 784 -27.63 2.25 11.96
CA ALA A 784 -28.71 2.83 11.17
C ALA A 784 -30.08 2.31 11.61
N ASP A 785 -31.03 3.23 11.75
CA ASP A 785 -32.43 2.97 11.98
C ASP A 785 -33.25 3.50 10.81
N LYS A 786 -33.68 2.61 9.93
CA LYS A 786 -34.41 2.95 8.71
C LYS A 786 -35.80 3.54 8.99
N GLU A 787 -36.35 3.30 10.17
CA GLU A 787 -37.65 3.85 10.57
C GLU A 787 -37.60 5.38 10.75
N GLN A 788 -36.42 5.93 10.95
CA GLN A 788 -36.18 7.38 11.03
C GLN A 788 -36.14 8.08 9.67
N ILE A 789 -36.27 7.34 8.57
CA ILE A 789 -36.30 7.91 7.21
C ILE A 789 -37.74 8.27 6.86
N VAL A 790 -38.03 9.57 6.77
CA VAL A 790 -39.35 10.11 6.46
C VAL A 790 -39.39 10.62 5.03
N GLN A 791 -39.98 9.86 4.13
CA GLN A 791 -40.00 10.17 2.69
C GLN A 791 -40.61 11.55 2.38
N THR A 792 -41.65 11.94 3.08
CA THR A 792 -42.26 13.27 2.90
C THR A 792 -41.30 14.42 3.22
N ALA A 793 -40.39 14.24 4.18
CA ALA A 793 -39.37 15.23 4.48
C ALA A 793 -38.34 15.33 3.35
N PHE A 794 -37.98 14.22 2.76
CA PHE A 794 -37.08 14.17 1.59
C PHE A 794 -37.72 14.86 0.39
N ASP A 795 -39.00 14.63 0.13
CA ASP A 795 -39.74 15.25 -0.96
C ASP A 795 -39.79 16.77 -0.80
N LYS A 796 -40.08 17.25 0.41
CA LYS A 796 -40.09 18.69 0.73
C LYS A 796 -38.70 19.31 0.60
N MET A 797 -37.66 18.61 1.03
CA MET A 797 -36.30 19.10 0.88
C MET A 797 -35.85 19.17 -0.58
N ALA A 798 -36.22 18.18 -1.39
CA ALA A 798 -36.00 18.20 -2.82
C ALA A 798 -36.66 19.41 -3.46
N ALA A 799 -37.96 19.67 -3.12
CA ALA A 799 -38.65 20.84 -3.59
C ALA A 799 -38.00 22.16 -3.18
N LEU A 800 -37.49 22.26 -1.95
CA LEU A 800 -36.74 23.42 -1.48
C LEU A 800 -35.45 23.62 -2.26
N LYS A 801 -34.69 22.54 -2.51
CA LYS A 801 -33.46 22.60 -3.31
C LYS A 801 -33.71 23.08 -4.73
N ASP A 802 -34.75 22.58 -5.37
CA ASP A 802 -35.17 23.01 -6.69
C ASP A 802 -35.53 24.50 -6.73
N LEU A 803 -36.28 24.98 -5.70
CA LEU A 803 -36.60 26.40 -5.60
C LEU A 803 -35.35 27.27 -5.42
N VAL A 804 -34.42 26.83 -4.58
CA VAL A 804 -33.14 27.54 -4.36
C VAL A 804 -32.33 27.62 -5.64
N GLU A 805 -32.25 26.52 -6.39
CA GLU A 805 -31.55 26.49 -7.66
C GLU A 805 -32.16 27.40 -8.71
N GLU A 806 -33.50 27.35 -8.88
CA GLU A 806 -34.19 28.23 -9.83
C GLU A 806 -34.10 29.72 -9.44
N VAL A 807 -34.18 30.06 -8.18
CA VAL A 807 -34.00 31.45 -7.72
C VAL A 807 -32.56 31.93 -7.99
N ARG A 808 -31.54 31.08 -7.75
CA ARG A 808 -30.16 31.42 -8.03
C ARG A 808 -29.91 31.60 -9.54
N LYS A 809 -30.52 30.76 -10.36
CA LYS A 809 -30.47 30.85 -11.82
C LYS A 809 -31.17 32.15 -12.28
N LEU A 810 -32.36 32.44 -11.78
CA LEU A 810 -33.07 33.67 -12.09
C LEU A 810 -32.30 34.93 -11.71
N ARG A 811 -31.64 34.93 -10.54
CA ARG A 811 -30.74 36.02 -10.15
C ARG A 811 -29.57 36.19 -11.11
N GLY A 812 -29.00 35.07 -11.58
CA GLY A 812 -27.91 35.06 -12.57
C GLY A 812 -28.35 35.62 -13.91
N GLU A 813 -29.50 35.18 -14.41
CA GLU A 813 -30.09 35.65 -15.66
C GLU A 813 -30.40 37.14 -15.64
N MET A 814 -30.86 37.65 -14.47
CA MET A 814 -31.15 39.08 -14.27
C MET A 814 -29.89 39.90 -13.98
N GLY A 815 -28.70 39.28 -13.84
CA GLY A 815 -27.47 39.96 -13.53
C GLY A 815 -27.44 40.64 -12.15
N ILE A 816 -28.23 40.16 -11.19
CA ILE A 816 -28.31 40.72 -9.85
C ILE A 816 -27.02 40.49 -9.10
N ALA A 817 -26.35 41.55 -8.68
CA ALA A 817 -25.08 41.43 -7.93
C ALA A 817 -25.28 40.64 -6.62
N PRO A 818 -24.29 39.90 -6.16
CA PRO A 818 -24.40 39.05 -4.95
C PRO A 818 -24.77 39.79 -3.67
N ASN A 819 -24.51 41.09 -3.56
CA ASN A 819 -24.83 41.92 -2.40
C ASN A 819 -26.22 42.55 -2.45
N VAL A 820 -26.91 42.48 -3.58
CA VAL A 820 -28.23 43.04 -3.77
C VAL A 820 -29.30 42.02 -3.34
N LYS A 821 -30.18 42.44 -2.45
CA LYS A 821 -31.36 41.66 -2.02
C LYS A 821 -32.61 42.14 -2.78
N ALA A 822 -33.44 41.21 -3.22
CA ALA A 822 -34.68 41.45 -3.93
C ALA A 822 -35.82 40.67 -3.32
N PRO A 823 -37.08 41.14 -3.41
CA PRO A 823 -38.23 40.33 -3.02
C PRO A 823 -38.56 39.29 -4.10
N LEU A 824 -38.93 38.09 -3.64
CA LEU A 824 -39.42 36.99 -4.48
C LEU A 824 -40.94 36.83 -4.30
N PHE A 825 -41.64 36.75 -5.39
CA PHE A 825 -43.08 36.42 -5.43
C PHE A 825 -43.26 35.03 -6.03
N VAL A 826 -44.03 34.19 -5.34
CA VAL A 826 -44.26 32.79 -5.73
C VAL A 826 -45.77 32.60 -5.90
N GLU A 827 -46.20 32.26 -7.11
CA GLU A 827 -47.56 31.85 -7.43
C GLU A 827 -47.61 30.33 -7.49
N GLY A 828 -48.28 29.68 -6.55
CA GLY A 828 -48.29 28.23 -6.46
C GLY A 828 -49.20 27.71 -5.35
N SER A 829 -49.06 26.42 -5.02
CA SER A 829 -49.89 25.79 -3.98
C SER A 829 -49.51 26.26 -2.59
N ALA A 830 -50.47 26.21 -1.67
CA ALA A 830 -50.27 26.55 -0.27
C ALA A 830 -49.23 25.65 0.43
N GLU A 831 -48.95 24.47 -0.12
CA GLU A 831 -47.96 23.57 0.42
C GLU A 831 -46.53 24.14 0.37
N LEU A 832 -46.29 25.12 -0.51
CA LEU A 832 -44.96 25.77 -0.64
C LEU A 832 -44.70 26.78 0.48
N GLU A 833 -45.70 27.25 1.20
CA GLU A 833 -45.59 28.32 2.20
C GLU A 833 -44.53 27.97 3.27
N GLY A 834 -44.48 26.70 3.71
CA GLY A 834 -43.50 26.21 4.69
C GLY A 834 -42.05 26.22 4.21
N LEU A 835 -41.85 26.27 2.88
CA LEU A 835 -40.50 26.29 2.27
C LEU A 835 -40.00 27.74 2.09
N LEU A 836 -40.88 28.67 1.89
CA LEU A 836 -40.53 30.05 1.50
C LEU A 836 -39.70 30.78 2.57
N LYS A 837 -39.90 30.47 3.85
CA LYS A 837 -39.16 31.11 4.96
C LYS A 837 -37.64 30.89 4.91
N TYR A 838 -37.17 29.84 4.22
CA TYR A 838 -35.75 29.54 4.09
C TYR A 838 -35.11 30.29 2.92
N LEU A 839 -35.84 30.67 1.89
CA LEU A 839 -35.32 31.26 0.66
C LEU A 839 -34.61 32.60 0.86
N PRO A 840 -35.10 33.54 1.73
CA PRO A 840 -34.38 34.81 1.92
C PRO A 840 -32.95 34.65 2.36
N SER A 841 -32.68 33.74 3.26
CA SER A 841 -31.32 33.43 3.73
C SER A 841 -30.47 32.69 2.68
N LEU A 842 -31.04 31.69 2.03
CA LEU A 842 -30.32 30.82 1.09
C LEU A 842 -30.01 31.47 -0.26
N THR A 843 -30.84 32.45 -0.67
CA THR A 843 -30.77 33.06 -1.98
C THR A 843 -30.67 34.59 -1.96
N ARG A 844 -30.40 35.17 -0.77
CA ARG A 844 -30.24 36.60 -0.56
C ARG A 844 -31.41 37.45 -1.07
N LEU A 845 -32.60 37.16 -0.50
CA LEU A 845 -33.81 37.89 -0.75
C LEU A 845 -34.12 38.81 0.42
N THR A 846 -34.92 39.83 0.16
CA THR A 846 -35.53 40.66 1.23
C THR A 846 -36.69 39.90 1.88
N GLU A 847 -37.47 39.20 1.08
CA GLU A 847 -38.61 38.38 1.47
C GLU A 847 -38.97 37.39 0.36
N ALA A 848 -39.67 36.31 0.69
CA ALA A 848 -40.32 35.42 -0.25
C ALA A 848 -41.78 35.27 0.13
N LYS A 849 -42.69 35.61 -0.77
CA LYS A 849 -44.17 35.64 -0.53
C LYS A 849 -44.89 34.70 -1.47
N LEU A 850 -45.78 33.91 -0.91
CA LEU A 850 -46.82 33.22 -1.68
C LEU A 850 -47.92 34.21 -2.07
N VAL A 851 -48.29 34.25 -3.35
CA VAL A 851 -49.28 35.14 -3.89
C VAL A 851 -50.28 34.37 -4.75
N ASP A 852 -51.53 34.87 -4.86
CA ASP A 852 -52.54 34.25 -5.70
C ASP A 852 -52.25 34.48 -7.19
N SER A 853 -51.64 35.60 -7.52
CA SER A 853 -51.14 35.91 -8.88
C SER A 853 -49.89 36.77 -8.79
N LEU A 854 -48.97 36.59 -9.74
CA LEU A 854 -47.75 37.39 -9.80
C LEU A 854 -48.07 38.86 -10.04
N PRO A 855 -47.32 39.82 -9.42
CA PRO A 855 -47.44 41.24 -9.70
C PRO A 855 -47.20 41.53 -11.20
N GLU A 856 -47.92 42.52 -11.74
CA GLU A 856 -47.66 43.01 -13.08
C GLU A 856 -46.29 43.76 -13.09
N ALA A 857 -45.37 43.23 -13.86
CA ALA A 857 -44.09 43.86 -14.13
C ALA A 857 -43.67 43.51 -15.55
N GLU A 858 -43.62 44.52 -16.44
CA GLU A 858 -43.41 44.32 -17.87
C GLU A 858 -42.08 43.69 -18.22
N ASP A 859 -41.06 43.76 -17.33
CA ASP A 859 -39.68 43.32 -17.61
C ASP A 859 -39.13 42.29 -16.64
N ALA A 860 -39.91 41.73 -15.75
CA ALA A 860 -39.45 40.74 -14.80
C ALA A 860 -39.58 39.30 -15.37
N PRO A 861 -38.49 38.56 -15.55
CA PRO A 861 -38.56 37.18 -16.00
C PRO A 861 -39.23 36.30 -14.96
N VAL A 862 -40.04 35.38 -15.45
CA VAL A 862 -40.80 34.41 -14.65
C VAL A 862 -40.14 33.04 -14.87
N ALA A 863 -39.67 32.38 -13.78
CA ALA A 863 -39.27 31.01 -13.80
C ALA A 863 -40.41 30.09 -13.37
N VAL A 864 -40.39 28.87 -13.82
CA VAL A 864 -41.34 27.81 -13.43
C VAL A 864 -40.60 26.69 -12.75
N CYS A 865 -41.04 26.35 -11.54
CA CYS A 865 -40.41 25.28 -10.75
C CYS A 865 -41.50 24.53 -9.96
N ASN A 866 -41.55 23.22 -10.09
CA ASN A 866 -42.49 22.36 -9.40
C ASN A 866 -43.98 22.85 -9.45
N GLY A 867 -44.37 23.33 -10.63
CA GLY A 867 -45.72 23.86 -10.83
C GLY A 867 -45.95 25.27 -10.27
N ALA A 868 -44.98 25.87 -9.64
CA ALA A 868 -45.03 27.26 -9.18
C ALA A 868 -44.38 28.21 -10.18
N ARG A 869 -44.84 29.45 -10.21
CA ARG A 869 -44.25 30.56 -10.99
C ARG A 869 -43.48 31.49 -10.05
N LEU A 870 -42.23 31.78 -10.36
CA LEU A 870 -41.33 32.59 -9.55
C LEU A 870 -41.02 33.91 -10.24
N MET A 871 -41.08 35.01 -9.53
CA MET A 871 -40.68 36.32 -10.04
C MET A 871 -39.91 37.11 -8.99
N LEU A 872 -38.69 37.62 -9.40
CA LEU A 872 -37.93 38.59 -8.62
C LEU A 872 -38.30 40.00 -9.08
N LYS A 873 -38.66 40.87 -8.12
CA LYS A 873 -38.91 42.28 -8.40
C LYS A 873 -37.71 43.10 -7.97
N VAL A 874 -37.00 43.63 -8.92
CA VAL A 874 -35.82 44.51 -8.67
C VAL A 874 -36.17 45.90 -9.17
N GLU A 875 -36.12 46.92 -8.29
CA GLU A 875 -36.05 48.31 -8.72
C GLU A 875 -34.60 48.52 -9.22
N ILE A 876 -34.44 48.43 -10.53
CA ILE A 876 -33.14 48.64 -11.16
C ILE A 876 -32.89 50.14 -11.19
N ASP A 877 -31.84 50.59 -10.51
CA ASP A 877 -31.22 51.90 -10.85
C ASP A 877 -30.61 51.75 -12.23
N LYS A 878 -31.37 52.12 -13.26
CA LYS A 878 -30.97 52.03 -14.67
C LYS A 878 -29.59 52.63 -14.95
N ALA A 879 -29.25 53.72 -14.26
CA ALA A 879 -27.96 54.39 -14.43
C ALA A 879 -26.80 53.57 -13.84
N ALA A 880 -26.95 53.06 -12.62
CA ALA A 880 -25.93 52.22 -11.97
C ALA A 880 -25.72 50.88 -12.69
N GLU A 881 -26.83 50.25 -13.13
CA GLU A 881 -26.76 48.97 -13.85
C GLU A 881 -26.17 49.13 -15.27
N THR A 882 -26.52 50.23 -15.97
CA THR A 882 -25.89 50.57 -17.25
C THR A 882 -24.38 50.79 -17.12
N ALA A 883 -23.97 51.47 -16.05
CA ALA A 883 -22.54 51.72 -15.77
C ALA A 883 -21.81 50.36 -15.47
N ARG A 884 -22.42 49.48 -14.69
CA ARG A 884 -21.92 48.16 -14.38
C ARG A 884 -21.75 47.27 -15.60
N LEU A 885 -22.81 47.13 -16.39
CA LEU A 885 -22.86 46.32 -17.62
C LEU A 885 -21.89 46.87 -18.70
N SER A 886 -21.77 48.20 -18.81
CA SER A 886 -20.82 48.85 -19.71
C SER A 886 -19.36 48.49 -19.34
N LYS A 887 -19.04 48.47 -18.04
CA LYS A 887 -17.74 48.10 -17.54
C LYS A 887 -17.44 46.59 -17.74
N GLU A 888 -18.47 45.77 -17.60
CA GLU A 888 -18.38 44.32 -17.87
C GLU A 888 -18.18 44.05 -19.36
N ALA A 889 -18.94 44.75 -20.22
CA ALA A 889 -18.76 44.67 -21.68
C ALA A 889 -17.35 45.10 -22.12
N GLU A 890 -16.81 46.15 -21.52
CA GLU A 890 -15.42 46.59 -21.79
C GLU A 890 -14.38 45.55 -21.37
N LYS A 891 -14.60 44.86 -20.23
CA LYS A 891 -13.73 43.81 -19.76
C LYS A 891 -13.79 42.57 -20.66
N LEU A 892 -15.00 42.18 -21.07
CA LEU A 892 -15.22 41.07 -22.01
C LEU A 892 -14.62 41.35 -23.39
N GLN A 893 -14.75 42.61 -23.87
CA GLN A 893 -14.17 43.03 -25.13
C GLN A 893 -12.64 42.92 -25.13
N LYS A 894 -11.98 43.36 -24.05
CA LYS A 894 -10.54 43.21 -23.87
C LYS A 894 -10.10 41.73 -23.86
N ALA A 895 -10.91 40.84 -23.23
CA ALA A 895 -10.63 39.43 -23.22
C ALA A 895 -10.81 38.80 -24.61
N LEU A 896 -11.86 39.18 -25.33
CA LEU A 896 -12.13 38.75 -26.70
C LEU A 896 -11.00 39.18 -27.65
N ASP A 897 -10.60 40.46 -27.59
CA ASP A 897 -9.52 41.01 -28.42
C ASP A 897 -8.20 40.27 -28.19
N LYS A 898 -7.88 39.98 -26.94
CA LYS A 898 -6.69 39.22 -26.56
C LYS A 898 -6.70 37.80 -27.11
N LEU A 899 -7.84 37.10 -26.99
CA LEU A 899 -7.98 35.73 -27.45
C LEU A 899 -8.03 35.63 -28.95
N ASN A 900 -8.73 36.56 -29.60
CA ASN A 900 -8.74 36.69 -31.08
C ASN A 900 -7.36 37.00 -31.64
N ALA A 901 -6.61 37.91 -31.00
CA ALA A 901 -5.21 38.21 -31.37
C ALA A 901 -4.29 36.98 -31.19
N LYS A 902 -4.55 36.17 -30.20
CA LYS A 902 -3.80 34.91 -29.99
C LYS A 902 -4.09 33.88 -31.07
N LEU A 903 -5.39 33.67 -31.40
CA LEU A 903 -5.82 32.70 -32.42
C LEU A 903 -5.48 33.14 -33.81
N SER A 904 -5.36 34.46 -34.07
CA SER A 904 -5.01 35.03 -35.39
C SER A 904 -3.51 35.13 -35.66
N LYS A 905 -2.65 34.82 -34.66
CA LYS A 905 -1.21 34.83 -34.89
C LYS A 905 -0.82 33.78 -35.95
N PRO A 906 -0.05 34.16 -36.98
CA PRO A 906 0.43 33.23 -37.99
C PRO A 906 1.18 32.05 -37.34
N GLY A 907 0.72 30.84 -37.60
CA GLY A 907 1.35 29.61 -37.12
C GLY A 907 0.93 29.16 -35.74
N TYR A 908 0.07 29.89 -34.98
CA TYR A 908 -0.40 29.42 -33.68
C TYR A 908 -1.30 28.19 -33.83
N THR A 909 -2.29 28.23 -34.72
CA THR A 909 -3.20 27.13 -34.99
C THR A 909 -2.53 25.90 -35.63
N GLU A 910 -1.36 26.10 -36.24
CA GLU A 910 -0.58 25.03 -36.91
C GLU A 910 0.50 24.43 -36.01
N LYS A 911 1.03 25.19 -35.04
CA LYS A 911 2.18 24.78 -34.22
C LYS A 911 1.85 24.48 -32.75
N ALA A 912 0.74 24.99 -32.24
CA ALA A 912 0.32 24.70 -30.87
C ALA A 912 -0.35 23.33 -30.77
N PRO A 913 -0.26 22.65 -29.62
CA PRO A 913 -0.96 21.40 -29.37
C PRO A 913 -2.46 21.55 -29.65
N ALA A 914 -3.05 20.59 -30.37
CA ALA A 914 -4.44 20.64 -30.80
C ALA A 914 -5.44 20.91 -29.67
N HIS A 915 -5.23 20.28 -28.50
CA HIS A 915 -6.08 20.46 -27.32
C HIS A 915 -6.08 21.90 -26.76
N LEU A 916 -4.98 22.65 -26.92
CA LEU A 916 -4.90 24.05 -26.50
C LEU A 916 -5.60 24.98 -27.48
N VAL A 917 -5.53 24.69 -28.78
CA VAL A 917 -6.25 25.43 -29.82
C VAL A 917 -7.76 25.21 -29.70
N GLU A 918 -8.19 23.97 -29.42
CA GLU A 918 -9.62 23.68 -29.20
C GLU A 918 -10.13 24.34 -27.91
N LYS A 919 -9.35 24.35 -26.86
CA LYS A 919 -9.67 25.05 -25.63
C LYS A 919 -9.83 26.56 -25.88
N ASP A 920 -8.87 27.18 -26.53
CA ASP A 920 -8.93 28.63 -26.84
C ASP A 920 -10.15 28.98 -27.73
N LYS A 921 -10.55 28.10 -28.66
CA LYS A 921 -11.77 28.27 -29.47
C LYS A 921 -13.03 28.16 -28.63
N ALA A 922 -13.08 27.19 -27.70
CA ALA A 922 -14.20 27.02 -26.77
C ALA A 922 -14.33 28.23 -25.83
N ASP A 923 -13.21 28.71 -25.29
CA ASP A 923 -13.16 29.91 -24.43
C ASP A 923 -13.60 31.15 -25.19
N LEU A 924 -13.24 31.27 -26.48
CA LEU A 924 -13.71 32.35 -27.36
C LEU A 924 -15.24 32.32 -27.55
N ALA A 925 -15.79 31.16 -27.84
CA ALA A 925 -17.24 30.98 -28.02
C ALA A 925 -18.02 31.32 -26.74
N GLU A 926 -17.47 30.94 -25.58
CA GLU A 926 -18.04 31.25 -24.27
C GLU A 926 -18.02 32.75 -23.97
N LEU A 927 -16.94 33.45 -24.30
CA LEU A 927 -16.81 34.90 -24.16
C LEU A 927 -17.73 35.65 -25.11
N GLU A 928 -17.89 35.18 -26.35
CA GLU A 928 -18.85 35.76 -27.31
C GLU A 928 -20.31 35.64 -26.84
N ASP A 929 -20.69 34.48 -26.28
CA ASP A 929 -22.02 34.25 -25.72
C ASP A 929 -22.26 35.19 -24.50
N LYS A 930 -21.27 35.32 -23.60
CA LYS A 930 -21.35 36.27 -22.49
C LYS A 930 -21.47 37.71 -22.96
N MET A 931 -20.72 38.09 -23.96
CA MET A 931 -20.81 39.45 -24.56
C MET A 931 -22.19 39.71 -25.17
N ALA A 932 -22.74 38.77 -25.93
CA ALA A 932 -24.07 38.89 -26.49
C ALA A 932 -25.16 39.05 -25.44
N LYS A 933 -25.06 38.33 -24.34
CA LYS A 933 -25.97 38.46 -23.20
C LYS A 933 -25.90 39.84 -22.54
N VAL A 934 -24.67 40.34 -22.31
CA VAL A 934 -24.46 41.67 -21.72
C VAL A 934 -24.96 42.77 -22.66
N GLN A 935 -24.72 42.66 -23.95
CA GLN A 935 -25.21 43.63 -24.94
C GLN A 935 -26.73 43.62 -25.03
N THR A 936 -27.39 42.47 -24.94
CA THR A 936 -28.84 42.32 -24.89
C THR A 936 -29.41 43.01 -23.65
N GLN A 937 -28.75 42.86 -22.51
CA GLN A 937 -29.17 43.52 -21.28
C GLN A 937 -28.98 45.03 -21.34
N LEU A 938 -27.87 45.53 -21.93
CA LEU A 938 -27.64 46.94 -22.17
C LEU A 938 -28.67 47.56 -23.12
N ALA A 939 -29.07 46.83 -24.13
CA ALA A 939 -30.09 47.28 -25.06
C ALA A 939 -31.46 47.43 -24.36
N LYS A 940 -31.84 46.47 -23.49
CA LYS A 940 -33.06 46.54 -22.70
C LYS A 940 -33.10 47.68 -21.67
N LEU A 941 -31.95 48.12 -21.21
CA LEU A 941 -31.86 49.29 -20.28
C LEU A 941 -31.94 50.65 -20.98
N LYS A 942 -31.74 50.68 -22.30
CA LYS A 942 -31.84 51.89 -23.11
C LYS A 942 -33.28 52.21 -23.61
N ASP A 943 -34.10 51.18 -23.66
CA ASP A 943 -35.53 51.32 -23.91
C ASP A 943 -36.28 51.55 -22.58
#